data_d92bbde7704594b0b40e1e56ede4b13e
#
_entry.id   d92bbde7704594b0b40e1e56ede4b13e
#
_cell.length_a   1.000
_cell.length_b   1.000
_cell.length_c   1.000
_cell.angle_alpha   90.00
_cell.angle_beta   90.00
_cell.angle_gamma   90.00
#
_symmetry.space_group_name_H-M   'P 1'
#
loop_
_entity.id
_entity.type
_entity.pdbx_description
1 polymer ?
#
loop_
_entity_poly.entity_id
_entity_poly.type
_entity_poly.pdbx_seq_one_letter_code
_entity_poly.pdbx_strand_id
1 'polypeptide(L)'
;MRFGHFDDARREYVIDTPRTPLPWINYLGSEDFFSLVSNTGGGYSFYRDARLRRLTRYRYNNSPLDMDGHRIYINDGGTIWNPGWQPAKTELDSYTCRHGLGYTILQGEKNGIAAAQELFVPRGDACEIDRLTLENKTAAPRTLDVFSYVEFCLWDAMDDSSNFQRNFSTGEVEVVESAIYHKTEYRERRDHYAVFWANAPVTSFDTSRDAFCGVYGGPAAPEAVKAGHCSNSIAHGWAPVGAHHFHLTLAPGEKKSIIFGLGYIENPVREKFSAPGIINKARAEAMMARYATDAQVDAARRALADYWQELLSGWQLTSGEEKLDRMVSLWNQYQCMVTFNMSRSASYYESGIGRGMGFRDSCQDLLGFVHMIPSRARERILDIAATQFEDGSAYHQYQPLTKKGNSDVGSGFNDDPLWLIACTAAYLRETGDWSILDEPVAFDNDVTRAQPLMEHLRRSFRYTHTHLGPHGLPLIGRADWNDCLNLNCFSEHPGESFQITGPSEGPVAESVFIAGMFVKYGREYAELCDHLHLTEEAASTRTAIDAVEQATLTAGWDGAWFRRAYDAFGAPVGSRECDEGQIFIEPQGMCVMAGIGRETGQAEAALKSVEERLDTPYGVVLLQPAYTTYRLNLGEISSYPPGYKENAGIFCHNNPWISCAETVLGHGDRAFAVYKKTCPAYIEDISEIHRTEPYVYSQMVAGRDAPTFGEAKNSWLTGTAAWTFVNVSQYILGIQPTLDGLCVDPCIPHTLAGYTVTRRYRGAVYHIRVENPHAVQKGVQSVTVNGAPIAGTLLPLAKAGEGVEVSVILG
;
A
#
# COMPACT_ATOMS: atom_id res chain seq x y z
N MET A 1 -6.62 23.41 -9.03
CA MET A 1 -8.07 23.13 -9.08
C MET A 1 -8.36 21.90 -8.23
N ARG A 2 -9.43 21.92 -7.43
CA ARG A 2 -9.90 20.77 -6.64
C ARG A 2 -11.01 20.05 -7.39
N PHE A 3 -11.14 18.75 -7.17
CA PHE A 3 -12.22 17.90 -7.70
C PHE A 3 -13.09 17.32 -6.58
N GLY A 4 -12.84 17.73 -5.35
CA GLY A 4 -13.52 17.27 -4.14
C GLY A 4 -13.00 18.00 -2.91
N HIS A 5 -13.36 17.49 -1.73
CA HIS A 5 -12.96 18.06 -0.44
C HIS A 5 -13.01 17.00 0.68
N PHE A 6 -12.28 17.25 1.77
CA PHE A 6 -12.37 16.44 2.98
C PHE A 6 -13.62 16.76 3.79
N ASP A 7 -14.35 15.74 4.22
CA ASP A 7 -15.39 15.81 5.24
C ASP A 7 -14.88 15.15 6.53
N ASP A 8 -14.17 15.92 7.36
CA ASP A 8 -13.55 15.39 8.58
C ASP A 8 -14.57 14.86 9.59
N ALA A 9 -15.77 15.43 9.62
CA ALA A 9 -16.83 14.98 10.53
C ALA A 9 -17.32 13.57 10.20
N ARG A 10 -17.33 13.20 8.92
CA ARG A 10 -17.69 11.87 8.45
C ARG A 10 -16.50 10.96 8.19
N ARG A 11 -15.28 11.52 8.22
CA ARG A 11 -14.02 10.84 7.85
C ARG A 11 -14.08 10.32 6.41
N GLU A 12 -14.50 11.17 5.50
CA GLU A 12 -14.67 10.91 4.08
C GLU A 12 -13.86 11.89 3.23
N TYR A 13 -13.51 11.46 2.03
CA TYR A 13 -13.19 12.37 0.93
C TYR A 13 -14.37 12.38 -0.04
N VAL A 14 -14.94 13.56 -0.28
CA VAL A 14 -16.10 13.77 -1.15
C VAL A 14 -15.60 14.26 -2.50
N ILE A 15 -15.95 13.53 -3.56
CA ILE A 15 -15.60 13.85 -4.95
C ILE A 15 -16.83 14.43 -5.63
N ASP A 16 -16.69 15.65 -6.14
CA ASP A 16 -17.82 16.48 -6.64
C ASP A 16 -18.07 16.32 -8.15
N THR A 17 -17.21 15.57 -8.85
CA THR A 17 -17.32 15.33 -10.30
C THR A 17 -16.83 13.92 -10.66
N PRO A 18 -17.51 13.22 -11.59
CA PRO A 18 -17.02 11.94 -12.07
C PRO A 18 -15.76 12.05 -12.95
N ARG A 19 -15.44 13.26 -13.42
CA ARG A 19 -14.33 13.55 -14.36
C ARG A 19 -13.09 14.00 -13.59
N THR A 20 -12.61 13.17 -12.68
CA THR A 20 -11.29 13.34 -12.03
C THR A 20 -10.16 13.14 -13.04
N PRO A 21 -8.95 13.67 -12.82
CA PRO A 21 -7.83 13.55 -13.76
C PRO A 21 -7.42 12.11 -14.08
N LEU A 22 -7.58 11.22 -13.12
CA LEU A 22 -7.47 9.76 -13.18
C LEU A 22 -8.63 9.16 -12.36
N PRO A 23 -8.97 7.88 -12.49
CA PRO A 23 -9.88 7.26 -11.54
C PRO A 23 -9.31 7.36 -10.13
N TRP A 24 -10.06 7.94 -9.21
CA TRP A 24 -9.70 8.03 -7.79
C TRP A 24 -10.36 6.89 -7.03
N ILE A 25 -9.54 6.06 -6.41
CA ILE A 25 -9.97 4.76 -5.88
C ILE A 25 -9.98 4.71 -4.37
N ASN A 26 -10.71 3.72 -3.85
CA ASN A 26 -10.68 3.29 -2.47
C ASN A 26 -10.47 1.77 -2.39
N TYR A 27 -9.75 1.30 -1.38
CA TYR A 27 -9.59 -0.10 -1.07
C TYR A 27 -10.55 -0.49 0.04
N LEU A 28 -11.33 -1.54 -0.18
CA LEU A 28 -12.29 -2.08 0.76
C LEU A 28 -11.77 -3.43 1.29
N GLY A 29 -12.07 -3.71 2.57
CA GLY A 29 -11.65 -4.95 3.23
C GLY A 29 -10.41 -4.75 4.11
N SER A 30 -10.26 -5.62 5.08
CA SER A 30 -9.20 -5.53 6.10
C SER A 30 -8.60 -6.87 6.49
N GLU A 31 -9.12 -7.99 6.01
CA GLU A 31 -8.72 -9.34 6.38
C GLU A 31 -8.33 -10.18 5.16
N ASP A 32 -9.28 -10.95 4.61
CA ASP A 32 -9.04 -11.90 3.54
C ASP A 32 -9.69 -11.52 2.21
N PHE A 33 -10.85 -10.86 2.26
CA PHE A 33 -11.58 -10.42 1.07
C PHE A 33 -11.37 -8.92 0.86
N PHE A 34 -11.02 -8.57 -0.37
CA PHE A 34 -10.73 -7.19 -0.75
C PHE A 34 -11.44 -6.80 -2.04
N SER A 35 -11.80 -5.52 -2.12
CA SER A 35 -12.33 -4.90 -3.33
C SER A 35 -11.67 -3.54 -3.55
N LEU A 36 -11.50 -3.16 -4.80
CA LEU A 36 -11.06 -1.84 -5.21
C LEU A 36 -12.21 -1.18 -5.95
N VAL A 37 -12.51 0.06 -5.60
CA VAL A 37 -13.62 0.81 -6.19
C VAL A 37 -13.17 2.22 -6.56
N SER A 38 -13.35 2.60 -7.82
CA SER A 38 -13.09 3.97 -8.28
C SER A 38 -14.26 4.90 -7.98
N ASN A 39 -14.03 6.20 -8.12
CA ASN A 39 -15.08 7.22 -8.03
C ASN A 39 -16.21 7.06 -9.07
N THR A 40 -16.03 6.20 -10.08
CA THR A 40 -17.07 5.89 -11.06
C THR A 40 -17.55 4.43 -11.00
N GLY A 41 -17.15 3.66 -9.96
CA GLY A 41 -17.55 2.28 -9.74
C GLY A 41 -16.72 1.24 -10.49
N GLY A 42 -15.57 1.63 -11.07
CA GLY A 42 -14.60 0.68 -11.64
C GLY A 42 -13.81 -0.04 -10.55
N GLY A 43 -13.22 -1.19 -10.90
CA GLY A 43 -12.40 -1.94 -9.95
C GLY A 43 -12.57 -3.45 -10.06
N TYR A 44 -12.11 -4.17 -9.02
CA TYR A 44 -12.19 -5.63 -8.96
C TYR A 44 -12.15 -6.14 -7.53
N SER A 45 -12.59 -7.38 -7.33
CA SER A 45 -12.62 -8.05 -6.04
C SER A 45 -11.83 -9.35 -6.07
N PHE A 46 -11.20 -9.70 -4.94
CA PHE A 46 -10.39 -10.89 -4.82
C PHE A 46 -10.33 -11.41 -3.38
N TYR A 47 -9.94 -12.68 -3.22
CA TYR A 47 -9.72 -13.33 -1.94
C TYR A 47 -8.23 -13.62 -1.75
N ARG A 48 -7.59 -13.01 -0.74
CA ARG A 48 -6.16 -13.12 -0.36
C ARG A 48 -5.13 -12.79 -1.45
N ASP A 49 -5.36 -13.24 -2.67
CA ASP A 49 -4.41 -13.12 -3.78
C ASP A 49 -5.10 -12.56 -5.02
N ALA A 50 -4.71 -11.36 -5.42
CA ALA A 50 -5.29 -10.66 -6.55
C ALA A 50 -4.99 -11.31 -7.91
N ARG A 51 -4.01 -12.21 -7.99
CA ARG A 51 -3.70 -12.98 -9.19
C ARG A 51 -4.47 -14.30 -9.22
N LEU A 52 -4.35 -15.13 -8.16
CA LEU A 52 -4.81 -16.52 -8.17
C LEU A 52 -6.23 -16.73 -7.62
N ARG A 53 -6.81 -15.72 -6.96
CA ARG A 53 -8.16 -15.75 -6.38
C ARG A 53 -8.95 -14.49 -6.73
N ARG A 54 -8.82 -14.01 -7.96
CA ARG A 54 -9.59 -12.88 -8.47
C ARG A 54 -10.99 -13.31 -8.86
N LEU A 55 -12.00 -12.62 -8.31
CA LEU A 55 -13.40 -12.92 -8.58
C LEU A 55 -13.91 -12.20 -9.83
N THR A 56 -13.59 -10.90 -9.94
CA THR A 56 -14.08 -10.07 -11.05
C THR A 56 -12.95 -9.65 -11.97
N ARG A 57 -13.28 -9.50 -13.25
CA ARG A 57 -12.36 -9.11 -14.29
C ARG A 57 -12.07 -7.62 -14.24
N TYR A 58 -10.81 -7.25 -14.43
CA TYR A 58 -10.34 -5.89 -14.50
C TYR A 58 -9.17 -5.75 -15.47
N ARG A 59 -9.17 -4.68 -16.27
CA ARG A 59 -8.07 -4.31 -17.16
C ARG A 59 -7.85 -2.81 -17.12
N TYR A 60 -6.74 -2.41 -16.54
CA TYR A 60 -6.37 -0.99 -16.45
C TYR A 60 -6.13 -0.33 -17.81
N ASN A 61 -5.48 -1.04 -18.74
CA ASN A 61 -5.12 -0.48 -20.04
C ASN A 61 -6.26 -0.48 -21.05
N ASN A 62 -7.49 -0.75 -20.68
CA ASN A 62 -8.63 -0.66 -21.58
C ASN A 62 -8.85 0.80 -22.03
N SER A 63 -9.41 0.94 -23.24
CA SER A 63 -9.91 2.21 -23.75
C SER A 63 -11.40 2.06 -24.08
N PRO A 64 -12.28 2.85 -23.47
CA PRO A 64 -12.02 3.85 -22.43
C PRO A 64 -11.55 3.27 -21.09
N LEU A 65 -10.85 4.09 -20.33
CA LEU A 65 -10.38 3.74 -18.98
C LEU A 65 -11.56 3.52 -18.04
N ASP A 66 -11.39 2.62 -17.03
CA ASP A 66 -12.32 2.41 -15.91
C ASP A 66 -13.70 1.87 -16.34
N MET A 67 -13.72 0.92 -17.27
CA MET A 67 -14.97 0.33 -17.78
C MET A 67 -15.41 -0.92 -17.03
N ASP A 68 -14.48 -1.69 -16.46
CA ASP A 68 -14.75 -2.90 -15.67
C ASP A 68 -15.13 -2.51 -14.22
N GLY A 69 -15.86 -3.36 -13.50
CA GLY A 69 -16.19 -3.17 -12.07
C GLY A 69 -17.65 -3.44 -11.73
N HIS A 70 -18.13 -2.74 -10.70
CA HIS A 70 -19.45 -2.91 -10.09
C HIS A 70 -20.46 -1.99 -10.79
N ARG A 71 -21.25 -2.52 -11.71
CA ARG A 71 -22.08 -1.69 -12.59
C ARG A 71 -23.57 -1.85 -12.28
N ILE A 72 -24.20 -0.72 -11.97
CA ILE A 72 -25.65 -0.59 -11.91
C ILE A 72 -26.10 0.28 -13.08
N TYR A 73 -27.02 -0.23 -13.88
CA TYR A 73 -27.67 0.52 -14.95
C TYR A 73 -29.11 0.82 -14.57
N ILE A 74 -29.55 2.02 -14.87
CA ILE A 74 -30.96 2.43 -14.72
C ILE A 74 -31.44 2.87 -16.11
N ASN A 75 -32.43 2.17 -16.63
CA ASN A 75 -33.14 2.57 -17.83
C ASN A 75 -34.47 3.19 -17.41
N ASP A 76 -34.60 4.49 -17.60
CA ASP A 76 -35.76 5.29 -17.27
C ASP A 76 -36.42 5.78 -18.57
N GLY A 77 -37.32 4.95 -19.10
CA GLY A 77 -38.04 5.27 -20.32
C GLY A 77 -37.13 5.49 -21.54
N GLY A 78 -36.04 4.77 -21.66
CA GLY A 78 -35.05 4.86 -22.73
C GLY A 78 -33.85 5.73 -22.38
N THR A 79 -33.87 6.49 -21.29
CA THR A 79 -32.70 7.18 -20.75
C THR A 79 -31.89 6.22 -19.90
N ILE A 80 -30.73 5.77 -20.39
CA ILE A 80 -29.83 4.84 -19.68
C ILE A 80 -28.75 5.63 -18.96
N TRP A 81 -28.57 5.38 -17.68
CA TRP A 81 -27.58 6.04 -16.85
C TRP A 81 -27.07 5.15 -15.70
N ASN A 82 -26.00 5.56 -15.04
CA ASN A 82 -25.39 4.86 -13.91
C ASN A 82 -25.21 5.82 -12.73
N PRO A 83 -25.37 5.37 -11.45
CA PRO A 83 -25.14 6.22 -10.28
C PRO A 83 -23.72 6.84 -10.26
N GLY A 84 -22.71 6.08 -10.67
CA GLY A 84 -21.31 6.52 -10.78
C GLY A 84 -20.95 7.18 -12.13
N TRP A 85 -21.92 7.51 -13.01
CA TRP A 85 -21.72 8.07 -14.34
C TRP A 85 -21.19 7.08 -15.38
N GLN A 86 -20.13 6.32 -15.11
CA GLN A 86 -19.64 5.28 -16.02
C GLN A 86 -20.44 3.97 -15.83
N PRO A 87 -20.54 3.13 -16.88
CA PRO A 87 -19.92 3.26 -18.21
C PRO A 87 -20.77 4.00 -19.25
N ALA A 88 -22.07 4.28 -18.99
CA ALA A 88 -22.95 4.93 -19.98
C ALA A 88 -22.56 6.38 -20.26
N LYS A 89 -21.93 7.07 -19.31
CA LYS A 89 -21.50 8.47 -19.41
C LYS A 89 -22.62 9.47 -19.70
N THR A 90 -23.85 9.10 -19.38
CA THR A 90 -25.01 10.00 -19.44
C THR A 90 -24.81 11.10 -18.42
N GLU A 91 -24.96 12.37 -18.83
CA GLU A 91 -24.85 13.51 -17.93
C GLU A 91 -25.90 13.42 -16.81
N LEU A 92 -25.43 13.47 -15.58
CA LEU A 92 -26.25 13.44 -14.37
C LEU A 92 -26.67 14.86 -13.96
N ASP A 93 -27.84 14.97 -13.35
CA ASP A 93 -28.34 16.23 -12.82
C ASP A 93 -27.61 16.61 -11.53
N SER A 94 -27.15 15.59 -10.76
CA SER A 94 -26.19 15.71 -9.66
C SER A 94 -25.34 14.45 -9.54
N TYR A 95 -24.12 14.62 -9.02
CA TYR A 95 -23.19 13.53 -8.77
C TYR A 95 -22.35 13.84 -7.54
N THR A 96 -22.14 12.81 -6.70
CA THR A 96 -21.08 12.78 -5.68
C THR A 96 -20.58 11.35 -5.50
N CYS A 97 -19.28 11.24 -5.19
CA CYS A 97 -18.71 10.01 -4.66
C CYS A 97 -18.12 10.30 -3.29
N ARG A 98 -18.34 9.40 -2.33
CA ARG A 98 -17.79 9.47 -0.98
C ARG A 98 -16.92 8.26 -0.71
N HIS A 99 -15.62 8.48 -0.59
CA HIS A 99 -14.69 7.47 -0.13
C HIS A 99 -14.46 7.61 1.37
N GLY A 100 -14.89 6.60 2.12
CA GLY A 100 -14.71 6.52 3.56
C GLY A 100 -13.83 5.34 3.96
N LEU A 101 -13.71 5.10 5.27
CA LEU A 101 -12.89 4.02 5.80
C LEU A 101 -13.55 2.66 5.55
N GLY A 102 -13.07 1.95 4.53
CA GLY A 102 -13.55 0.63 4.14
C GLY A 102 -14.91 0.63 3.41
N TYR A 103 -15.38 1.77 2.91
CA TYR A 103 -16.61 1.86 2.11
C TYR A 103 -16.54 2.97 1.06
N THR A 104 -17.39 2.87 0.06
CA THR A 104 -17.58 3.88 -0.98
C THR A 104 -19.08 4.06 -1.26
N ILE A 105 -19.53 5.30 -1.46
CA ILE A 105 -20.91 5.61 -1.85
C ILE A 105 -20.88 6.43 -3.14
N LEU A 106 -21.47 5.89 -4.20
CA LEU A 106 -21.70 6.59 -5.45
C LEU A 106 -23.13 7.10 -5.49
N GLN A 107 -23.31 8.39 -5.70
CA GLN A 107 -24.62 9.03 -5.74
C GLN A 107 -24.82 9.79 -7.03
N GLY A 108 -25.88 9.46 -7.75
CA GLY A 108 -26.29 10.12 -8.99
C GLY A 108 -27.76 10.45 -8.98
N GLU A 109 -28.14 11.51 -9.66
CA GLU A 109 -29.53 11.87 -9.93
C GLU A 109 -29.72 12.12 -11.41
N LYS A 110 -30.83 11.61 -11.96
CA LYS A 110 -31.25 11.89 -13.34
C LYS A 110 -32.76 11.95 -13.44
N ASN A 111 -33.28 13.00 -14.07
CA ASN A 111 -34.73 13.20 -14.31
C ASN A 111 -35.59 13.06 -13.06
N GLY A 112 -35.09 13.48 -11.88
CA GLY A 112 -35.76 13.39 -10.60
C GLY A 112 -35.78 11.98 -9.97
N ILE A 113 -35.03 11.04 -10.51
CA ILE A 113 -34.70 9.76 -9.84
C ILE A 113 -33.30 9.87 -9.24
N ALA A 114 -33.21 9.71 -7.93
CA ALA A 114 -31.94 9.64 -7.22
C ALA A 114 -31.55 8.16 -6.97
N ALA A 115 -30.27 7.85 -7.14
CA ALA A 115 -29.71 6.54 -6.86
C ALA A 115 -28.45 6.69 -6.00
N ALA A 116 -28.33 5.88 -4.95
CA ALA A 116 -27.14 5.74 -4.12
C ALA A 116 -26.71 4.27 -4.12
N GLN A 117 -25.47 4.01 -4.49
CA GLN A 117 -24.82 2.70 -4.50
C GLN A 117 -23.75 2.70 -3.40
N GLU A 118 -23.96 1.96 -2.32
CA GLU A 118 -23.04 1.82 -1.20
C GLU A 118 -22.34 0.48 -1.24
N LEU A 119 -21.00 0.50 -1.36
CA LEU A 119 -20.14 -0.67 -1.44
C LEU A 119 -19.25 -0.76 -0.21
N PHE A 120 -19.17 -1.94 0.41
CA PHE A 120 -18.24 -2.23 1.50
C PHE A 120 -18.01 -3.74 1.65
N VAL A 121 -16.93 -4.11 2.33
CA VAL A 121 -16.61 -5.49 2.71
C VAL A 121 -16.91 -5.66 4.20
N PRO A 122 -17.88 -6.51 4.58
CA PRO A 122 -18.21 -6.78 5.96
C PRO A 122 -17.04 -7.44 6.70
N ARG A 123 -16.95 -7.19 8.00
CA ARG A 123 -15.96 -7.84 8.86
C ARG A 123 -16.26 -9.32 9.03
N GLY A 124 -15.22 -10.18 8.88
CA GLY A 124 -15.31 -11.62 9.12
C GLY A 124 -15.98 -12.43 8.02
N ASP A 125 -16.36 -11.82 6.89
CA ASP A 125 -16.95 -12.50 5.75
C ASP A 125 -16.15 -12.29 4.46
N ALA A 126 -16.12 -13.31 3.64
CA ALA A 126 -15.46 -13.28 2.34
C ALA A 126 -16.40 -12.81 1.23
N CYS A 127 -16.99 -11.64 1.40
CA CYS A 127 -17.90 -11.04 0.40
C CYS A 127 -17.84 -9.51 0.42
N GLU A 128 -18.32 -8.93 -0.66
CA GLU A 128 -18.64 -7.53 -0.81
C GLU A 128 -20.16 -7.36 -0.83
N ILE A 129 -20.65 -6.30 -0.20
CA ILE A 129 -22.04 -5.88 -0.23
C ILE A 129 -22.14 -4.59 -1.03
N ASP A 130 -23.07 -4.56 -1.96
CA ASP A 130 -23.44 -3.43 -2.81
C ASP A 130 -24.93 -3.15 -2.61
N ARG A 131 -25.27 -2.11 -1.84
CA ARG A 131 -26.66 -1.70 -1.57
C ARG A 131 -27.04 -0.54 -2.47
N LEU A 132 -27.95 -0.78 -3.41
CA LEU A 132 -28.58 0.26 -4.22
C LEU A 132 -29.82 0.80 -3.52
N THR A 133 -29.89 2.11 -3.32
CA THR A 133 -31.11 2.81 -2.87
C THR A 133 -31.60 3.75 -3.96
N LEU A 134 -32.84 3.58 -4.39
CA LEU A 134 -33.53 4.42 -5.38
C LEU A 134 -34.56 5.27 -4.71
N GLU A 135 -34.71 6.54 -5.13
CA GLU A 135 -35.71 7.48 -4.65
C GLU A 135 -36.39 8.20 -5.83
N ASN A 136 -37.72 8.16 -5.89
CA ASN A 136 -38.48 8.97 -6.85
C ASN A 136 -38.82 10.33 -6.24
N LYS A 137 -38.07 11.36 -6.66
CA LYS A 137 -38.28 12.77 -6.21
C LYS A 137 -39.37 13.51 -7.02
N THR A 138 -39.97 12.86 -8.02
CA THR A 138 -41.01 13.47 -8.87
C THR A 138 -42.39 13.38 -8.25
N ALA A 139 -43.33 14.15 -8.77
CA ALA A 139 -44.73 14.13 -8.33
C ALA A 139 -45.60 13.00 -8.95
N ALA A 140 -45.00 12.18 -9.84
CA ALA A 140 -45.69 11.09 -10.56
C ALA A 140 -45.00 9.74 -10.29
N PRO A 141 -45.75 8.62 -10.32
CA PRO A 141 -45.14 7.29 -10.31
C PRO A 141 -44.16 7.12 -11.47
N ARG A 142 -43.01 6.47 -11.23
CA ARG A 142 -41.99 6.19 -12.24
C ARG A 142 -41.73 4.70 -12.31
N THR A 143 -41.67 4.17 -13.53
CA THR A 143 -41.30 2.79 -13.79
C THR A 143 -39.88 2.74 -14.38
N LEU A 144 -39.05 1.91 -13.79
CA LEU A 144 -37.61 1.80 -14.09
C LEU A 144 -37.25 0.35 -14.36
N ASP A 145 -36.34 0.14 -15.31
CA ASP A 145 -35.64 -1.13 -15.47
C ASP A 145 -34.23 -0.97 -14.89
N VAL A 146 -33.92 -1.73 -13.85
CA VAL A 146 -32.65 -1.66 -13.12
C VAL A 146 -31.86 -2.92 -13.35
N PHE A 147 -30.58 -2.77 -13.69
CA PHE A 147 -29.70 -3.89 -13.96
C PHE A 147 -28.45 -3.81 -13.09
N SER A 148 -28.04 -4.92 -12.49
CA SER A 148 -26.70 -5.11 -11.95
C SER A 148 -25.82 -5.85 -12.96
N TYR A 149 -24.50 -5.66 -12.90
CA TYR A 149 -23.56 -6.35 -13.78
C TYR A 149 -22.19 -6.50 -13.14
N VAL A 150 -21.67 -7.73 -13.14
CA VAL A 150 -20.27 -8.05 -12.87
C VAL A 150 -19.76 -9.03 -13.92
N GLU A 151 -18.50 -8.91 -14.33
CA GLU A 151 -17.84 -9.91 -15.21
C GLU A 151 -16.92 -10.78 -14.37
N PHE A 152 -17.11 -12.10 -14.39
CA PHE A 152 -16.27 -13.02 -13.64
C PHE A 152 -14.88 -13.18 -14.27
N CYS A 153 -13.84 -13.15 -13.44
CA CYS A 153 -12.50 -13.59 -13.78
C CYS A 153 -12.43 -15.12 -13.78
N LEU A 154 -11.56 -15.71 -14.60
CA LEU A 154 -11.27 -17.15 -14.58
C LEU A 154 -10.28 -17.54 -13.48
N TRP A 155 -10.32 -16.87 -12.34
CA TRP A 155 -9.53 -17.01 -11.12
C TRP A 155 -8.07 -16.56 -11.24
N ASP A 156 -7.29 -17.11 -12.18
CA ASP A 156 -5.95 -16.61 -12.47
C ASP A 156 -6.04 -15.39 -13.36
N ALA A 157 -5.74 -14.22 -12.81
CA ALA A 157 -5.85 -12.94 -13.52
C ALA A 157 -4.85 -12.84 -14.69
N MET A 158 -3.70 -13.52 -14.64
CA MET A 158 -2.74 -13.55 -15.72
C MET A 158 -3.27 -14.38 -16.90
N ASP A 159 -3.80 -15.57 -16.60
CA ASP A 159 -4.45 -16.42 -17.60
C ASP A 159 -5.68 -15.73 -18.21
N ASP A 160 -6.52 -15.08 -17.38
CA ASP A 160 -7.71 -14.35 -17.83
C ASP A 160 -7.35 -13.15 -18.72
N SER A 161 -6.21 -12.53 -18.52
CA SER A 161 -5.75 -11.39 -19.34
C SER A 161 -5.34 -11.81 -20.74
N SER A 162 -4.97 -13.08 -20.96
CA SER A 162 -4.61 -13.63 -22.27
C SER A 162 -5.84 -14.17 -23.02
N ASN A 163 -5.76 -14.23 -24.35
CA ASN A 163 -6.82 -14.83 -25.15
C ASN A 163 -6.84 -16.37 -25.05
N PHE A 164 -5.77 -16.99 -24.55
CA PHE A 164 -5.63 -18.44 -24.55
C PHE A 164 -6.74 -19.14 -23.75
N GLN A 165 -6.89 -18.77 -22.47
CA GLN A 165 -7.89 -19.37 -21.59
C GLN A 165 -9.33 -19.12 -22.06
N ARG A 166 -9.61 -17.91 -22.51
CA ARG A 166 -10.92 -17.53 -22.99
C ARG A 166 -11.33 -18.29 -24.25
N ASN A 167 -10.38 -18.64 -25.11
CA ASN A 167 -10.64 -19.43 -26.29
C ASN A 167 -11.01 -20.89 -25.98
N PHE A 168 -10.70 -21.41 -24.78
CA PHE A 168 -11.07 -22.77 -24.39
C PHE A 168 -12.38 -22.87 -23.60
N SER A 169 -13.08 -21.77 -23.40
CA SER A 169 -14.43 -21.75 -22.81
C SER A 169 -14.53 -22.49 -21.47
N THR A 170 -13.73 -22.07 -20.49
CA THR A 170 -13.50 -22.83 -19.25
C THR A 170 -14.43 -22.46 -18.09
N GLY A 171 -15.20 -21.37 -18.17
CA GLY A 171 -16.13 -20.95 -17.13
C GLY A 171 -17.45 -21.74 -17.16
N GLU A 172 -18.03 -21.98 -16.00
CA GLU A 172 -19.35 -22.59 -15.86
C GLU A 172 -20.18 -21.81 -14.85
N VAL A 173 -21.50 -21.70 -15.07
CA VAL A 173 -22.42 -21.05 -14.15
C VAL A 173 -23.58 -21.93 -13.77
N GLU A 174 -24.07 -21.74 -12.55
CA GLU A 174 -25.35 -22.25 -12.09
C GLU A 174 -26.21 -21.07 -11.62
N VAL A 175 -27.51 -21.09 -11.84
CA VAL A 175 -28.45 -20.06 -11.39
C VAL A 175 -29.53 -20.69 -10.55
N VAL A 176 -29.73 -20.15 -9.34
CA VAL A 176 -30.82 -20.55 -8.45
C VAL A 176 -31.46 -19.27 -7.93
N GLU A 177 -32.69 -19.01 -8.32
CA GLU A 177 -33.41 -17.77 -8.00
C GLU A 177 -32.60 -16.52 -8.43
N SER A 178 -32.18 -15.68 -7.47
CA SER A 178 -31.37 -14.49 -7.69
C SER A 178 -29.86 -14.72 -7.48
N ALA A 179 -29.43 -15.95 -7.26
CA ALA A 179 -28.02 -16.29 -7.04
C ALA A 179 -27.39 -16.91 -8.31
N ILE A 180 -26.30 -16.32 -8.75
CA ILE A 180 -25.50 -16.76 -9.91
C ILE A 180 -24.17 -17.27 -9.37
N TYR A 181 -23.89 -18.55 -9.56
CA TYR A 181 -22.69 -19.23 -9.10
C TYR A 181 -21.72 -19.43 -10.27
N HIS A 182 -20.45 -19.06 -10.08
CA HIS A 182 -19.41 -19.25 -11.08
C HIS A 182 -18.30 -20.18 -10.57
N LYS A 183 -18.01 -21.22 -11.34
CA LYS A 183 -16.94 -22.17 -11.06
C LYS A 183 -16.07 -22.41 -12.30
N THR A 184 -14.85 -22.88 -12.10
CA THR A 184 -13.99 -23.45 -13.14
C THR A 184 -12.95 -24.38 -12.52
N GLU A 185 -12.59 -25.45 -13.22
CA GLU A 185 -11.59 -26.41 -12.78
C GLU A 185 -10.45 -26.59 -13.80
N TYR A 186 -10.32 -25.70 -14.74
CA TYR A 186 -9.30 -25.77 -15.77
C TYR A 186 -7.89 -25.69 -15.16
N ARG A 187 -7.01 -26.62 -15.56
CA ARG A 187 -5.61 -26.81 -15.12
C ARG A 187 -5.41 -27.15 -13.64
N GLU A 188 -6.32 -26.75 -12.77
CA GLU A 188 -6.24 -26.95 -11.34
C GLU A 188 -7.54 -27.52 -10.82
N ARG A 189 -7.43 -28.43 -9.84
CA ARG A 189 -8.59 -28.78 -9.02
C ARG A 189 -8.87 -27.64 -8.04
N ARG A 190 -10.04 -27.03 -8.15
CA ARG A 190 -10.46 -25.90 -7.33
C ARG A 190 -11.64 -26.27 -6.47
N ASP A 191 -11.53 -25.97 -5.17
CA ASP A 191 -12.57 -26.26 -4.17
C ASP A 191 -13.45 -25.04 -3.90
N HIS A 192 -13.22 -23.95 -4.61
CA HIS A 192 -13.90 -22.67 -4.45
C HIS A 192 -14.75 -22.30 -5.65
N TYR A 193 -15.71 -21.41 -5.40
CA TYR A 193 -16.54 -20.77 -6.40
C TYR A 193 -16.92 -19.35 -5.96
N ALA A 194 -17.34 -18.51 -6.92
CA ALA A 194 -17.91 -17.21 -6.67
C ALA A 194 -19.44 -17.30 -6.68
N VAL A 195 -20.10 -16.45 -5.89
CA VAL A 195 -21.54 -16.24 -5.94
C VAL A 195 -21.85 -14.76 -6.04
N PHE A 196 -22.68 -14.38 -7.02
CA PHE A 196 -23.25 -13.04 -7.14
C PHE A 196 -24.77 -13.14 -6.95
N TRP A 197 -25.34 -12.40 -5.99
CA TRP A 197 -26.74 -12.54 -5.62
C TRP A 197 -27.43 -11.20 -5.40
N ALA A 198 -28.75 -11.24 -5.38
CA ALA A 198 -29.58 -10.14 -4.91
C ALA A 198 -30.58 -10.62 -3.83
N ASN A 199 -30.97 -9.73 -2.92
CA ASN A 199 -31.93 -10.05 -1.86
C ASN A 199 -33.42 -10.02 -2.30
N ALA A 200 -33.67 -9.69 -3.56
CA ALA A 200 -35.02 -9.56 -4.12
C ALA A 200 -35.19 -10.48 -5.34
N PRO A 201 -36.39 -10.94 -5.61
CA PRO A 201 -36.71 -11.71 -6.84
C PRO A 201 -36.33 -10.90 -8.09
N VAL A 202 -35.58 -11.50 -8.99
CA VAL A 202 -35.24 -10.90 -10.28
C VAL A 202 -36.37 -11.06 -11.30
N THR A 203 -36.55 -10.10 -12.18
CA THR A 203 -37.49 -10.19 -13.31
C THR A 203 -36.93 -11.10 -14.40
N SER A 204 -35.64 -10.94 -14.68
CA SER A 204 -34.84 -11.75 -15.59
C SER A 204 -33.36 -11.62 -15.26
N PHE A 205 -32.51 -12.45 -15.87
CA PHE A 205 -31.07 -12.45 -15.64
C PHE A 205 -30.29 -12.77 -16.92
N ASP A 206 -29.00 -12.47 -16.97
CA ASP A 206 -28.07 -13.00 -17.97
C ASP A 206 -26.77 -13.45 -17.31
N THR A 207 -26.20 -14.54 -17.82
CA THR A 207 -24.88 -15.01 -17.38
C THR A 207 -23.87 -15.08 -18.53
N SER A 208 -24.30 -14.76 -19.76
CA SER A 208 -23.43 -14.62 -20.94
C SER A 208 -23.19 -13.15 -21.26
N ARG A 209 -21.91 -12.76 -21.35
CA ARG A 209 -21.54 -11.38 -21.74
C ARG A 209 -22.13 -11.00 -23.10
N ASP A 210 -22.09 -11.92 -24.07
CA ASP A 210 -22.58 -11.65 -25.42
C ASP A 210 -24.10 -11.47 -25.46
N ALA A 211 -24.82 -12.16 -24.58
CA ALA A 211 -26.27 -11.96 -24.42
C ALA A 211 -26.60 -10.60 -23.77
N PHE A 212 -25.85 -10.22 -22.74
CA PHE A 212 -26.07 -8.97 -22.02
C PHE A 212 -25.57 -7.74 -22.79
N CYS A 213 -24.32 -7.75 -23.22
CA CYS A 213 -23.68 -6.60 -23.87
C CYS A 213 -23.97 -6.55 -25.38
N GLY A 214 -24.20 -7.71 -26.02
CA GLY A 214 -24.17 -7.87 -27.47
C GLY A 214 -22.75 -8.16 -27.99
N VAL A 215 -22.62 -8.96 -29.07
CA VAL A 215 -21.31 -9.36 -29.63
C VAL A 215 -20.47 -8.16 -30.08
N TYR A 216 -21.11 -7.13 -30.62
CA TYR A 216 -20.48 -5.89 -31.09
C TYR A 216 -20.80 -4.69 -30.22
N GLY A 217 -21.52 -4.91 -29.12
CA GLY A 217 -21.81 -3.92 -28.10
C GLY A 217 -20.73 -3.88 -27.05
N GLY A 218 -20.99 -3.15 -25.97
CA GLY A 218 -20.06 -3.01 -24.87
C GLY A 218 -20.74 -2.50 -23.61
N PRO A 219 -20.00 -2.38 -22.51
CA PRO A 219 -20.59 -1.96 -21.23
C PRO A 219 -21.17 -0.54 -21.24
N ALA A 220 -20.79 0.32 -22.21
CA ALA A 220 -21.36 1.66 -22.31
C ALA A 220 -22.85 1.68 -22.68
N ALA A 221 -23.31 0.68 -23.42
CA ALA A 221 -24.71 0.60 -23.90
C ALA A 221 -25.12 -0.86 -24.13
N PRO A 222 -25.24 -1.71 -23.08
CA PRO A 222 -25.55 -3.12 -23.23
C PRO A 222 -26.90 -3.33 -23.92
N GLU A 223 -26.99 -4.35 -24.78
CA GLU A 223 -28.21 -4.65 -25.54
C GLU A 223 -29.38 -5.03 -24.62
N ALA A 224 -29.13 -5.80 -23.54
CA ALA A 224 -30.15 -6.12 -22.56
C ALA A 224 -30.73 -4.87 -21.87
N VAL A 225 -29.87 -3.89 -21.54
CA VAL A 225 -30.30 -2.63 -20.90
C VAL A 225 -31.14 -1.79 -21.87
N LYS A 226 -30.76 -1.73 -23.17
CA LYS A 226 -31.54 -1.06 -24.20
C LYS A 226 -32.90 -1.72 -24.44
N ALA A 227 -32.92 -3.05 -24.39
CA ALA A 227 -34.13 -3.84 -24.57
C ALA A 227 -35.07 -3.76 -23.38
N GLY A 228 -34.58 -3.35 -22.20
CA GLY A 228 -35.33 -3.31 -20.94
C GLY A 228 -35.55 -4.71 -20.31
N HIS A 229 -34.81 -5.73 -20.72
CA HIS A 229 -34.87 -7.08 -20.15
C HIS A 229 -33.63 -7.91 -20.49
N CYS A 230 -33.35 -8.90 -19.66
CA CYS A 230 -32.37 -9.95 -19.92
C CYS A 230 -33.02 -11.15 -20.61
N SER A 231 -32.21 -12.02 -21.20
CA SER A 231 -32.68 -13.17 -21.98
C SER A 231 -32.74 -14.49 -21.19
N ASN A 232 -32.39 -14.50 -19.92
CA ASN A 232 -32.17 -15.67 -19.07
C ASN A 232 -31.10 -16.63 -19.62
N SER A 233 -30.06 -16.08 -20.20
CA SER A 233 -28.93 -16.85 -20.75
C SER A 233 -28.18 -17.61 -19.66
N ILE A 234 -27.74 -18.84 -20.00
CA ILE A 234 -26.86 -19.66 -19.16
C ILE A 234 -25.54 -19.86 -19.90
N ALA A 235 -24.45 -19.31 -19.37
CA ALA A 235 -23.14 -19.47 -19.94
C ALA A 235 -22.46 -20.76 -19.45
N HIS A 236 -22.05 -21.58 -20.39
CA HIS A 236 -21.12 -22.68 -20.16
C HIS A 236 -19.85 -22.38 -20.97
N GLY A 237 -18.79 -22.01 -20.27
CA GLY A 237 -17.53 -21.61 -20.86
C GLY A 237 -17.43 -20.10 -21.04
N TRP A 238 -17.26 -19.65 -22.20
CA TRP A 238 -16.98 -18.31 -22.68
C TRP A 238 -17.60 -17.13 -21.90
N ALA A 239 -16.74 -16.20 -21.41
CA ALA A 239 -17.09 -14.91 -20.85
C ALA A 239 -18.30 -14.90 -19.88
N PRO A 240 -18.26 -15.63 -18.76
CA PRO A 240 -19.34 -15.65 -17.79
C PRO A 240 -19.48 -14.31 -17.07
N VAL A 241 -20.75 -13.87 -16.92
CA VAL A 241 -21.10 -12.65 -16.19
C VAL A 241 -22.21 -12.95 -15.18
N GLY A 242 -22.41 -12.03 -14.24
CA GLY A 242 -23.60 -11.99 -13.39
C GLY A 242 -24.37 -10.71 -13.69
N ALA A 243 -25.57 -10.83 -14.23
CA ALA A 243 -26.47 -9.70 -14.46
C ALA A 243 -27.86 -10.02 -13.97
N HIS A 244 -28.43 -9.11 -13.17
CA HIS A 244 -29.81 -9.18 -12.70
C HIS A 244 -30.61 -8.04 -13.33
N HIS A 245 -31.90 -8.27 -13.61
CA HIS A 245 -32.82 -7.26 -14.05
C HIS A 245 -34.03 -7.19 -13.10
N PHE A 246 -34.41 -5.96 -12.74
CA PHE A 246 -35.57 -5.64 -11.92
C PHE A 246 -36.44 -4.62 -12.65
N HIS A 247 -37.71 -4.95 -12.83
CA HIS A 247 -38.73 -4.03 -13.31
C HIS A 247 -39.50 -3.43 -12.13
N LEU A 248 -39.31 -2.14 -11.84
CA LEU A 248 -39.75 -1.51 -10.60
C LEU A 248 -40.62 -0.30 -10.91
N THR A 249 -41.69 -0.15 -10.13
CA THR A 249 -42.47 1.09 -10.09
C THR A 249 -42.31 1.74 -8.72
N LEU A 250 -41.94 3.03 -8.68
CA LEU A 250 -41.79 3.84 -7.50
C LEU A 250 -42.87 4.93 -7.46
N ALA A 251 -43.66 4.97 -6.40
CA ALA A 251 -44.60 6.06 -6.14
C ALA A 251 -43.83 7.39 -5.88
N PRO A 252 -44.51 8.56 -5.95
CA PRO A 252 -43.90 9.82 -5.58
C PRO A 252 -43.35 9.81 -4.16
N GLY A 253 -42.06 10.16 -3.98
CA GLY A 253 -41.35 10.15 -2.69
C GLY A 253 -40.97 8.76 -2.18
N GLU A 254 -41.28 7.70 -2.90
CA GLU A 254 -40.93 6.32 -2.46
C GLU A 254 -39.41 6.10 -2.58
N LYS A 255 -38.86 5.44 -1.54
CA LYS A 255 -37.51 4.90 -1.50
C LYS A 255 -37.56 3.38 -1.51
N LYS A 256 -36.72 2.75 -2.30
CA LYS A 256 -36.59 1.30 -2.37
C LYS A 256 -35.12 0.90 -2.43
N SER A 257 -34.76 -0.13 -1.66
CA SER A 257 -33.40 -0.68 -1.68
C SER A 257 -33.38 -2.07 -2.33
N ILE A 258 -32.24 -2.38 -2.98
CA ILE A 258 -31.89 -3.72 -3.43
C ILE A 258 -30.47 -3.97 -2.93
N ILE A 259 -30.25 -5.10 -2.27
CA ILE A 259 -28.95 -5.51 -1.77
C ILE A 259 -28.39 -6.56 -2.72
N PHE A 260 -27.22 -6.28 -3.30
CA PHE A 260 -26.42 -7.24 -4.04
C PHE A 260 -25.25 -7.68 -3.17
N GLY A 261 -24.73 -8.87 -3.45
CA GLY A 261 -23.49 -9.32 -2.85
C GLY A 261 -22.67 -10.16 -3.82
N LEU A 262 -21.35 -10.03 -3.68
CA LEU A 262 -20.37 -10.83 -4.42
C LEU A 262 -19.49 -11.55 -3.42
N GLY A 263 -19.56 -12.90 -3.37
CA GLY A 263 -18.89 -13.72 -2.37
C GLY A 263 -17.93 -14.76 -2.94
N TYR A 264 -16.93 -15.09 -2.12
CA TYR A 264 -16.01 -16.20 -2.31
C TYR A 264 -16.38 -17.32 -1.35
N ILE A 265 -16.58 -18.53 -1.88
CA ILE A 265 -16.91 -19.71 -1.10
C ILE A 265 -15.87 -20.80 -1.35
N GLU A 266 -15.33 -21.36 -0.28
CA GLU A 266 -14.44 -22.51 -0.32
C GLU A 266 -15.07 -23.66 0.46
N ASN A 267 -15.28 -24.80 -0.20
CA ASN A 267 -15.79 -26.02 0.41
C ASN A 267 -14.62 -27.00 0.66
N PRO A 268 -14.72 -27.90 1.64
CA PRO A 268 -13.79 -29.02 1.71
C PRO A 268 -13.82 -29.83 0.40
N VAL A 269 -12.66 -30.34 -0.03
CA VAL A 269 -12.47 -31.03 -1.33
C VAL A 269 -13.56 -32.07 -1.64
N ARG A 270 -13.95 -32.86 -0.62
CA ARG A 270 -14.98 -33.90 -0.78
C ARG A 270 -16.42 -33.40 -0.75
N GLU A 271 -16.62 -32.13 -0.40
CA GLU A 271 -17.94 -31.50 -0.20
C GLU A 271 -18.23 -30.40 -1.24
N LYS A 272 -17.37 -30.25 -2.24
CA LYS A 272 -17.55 -29.20 -3.26
C LYS A 272 -18.87 -29.36 -4.01
N PHE A 273 -19.24 -30.57 -4.34
CA PHE A 273 -20.46 -30.90 -5.07
C PHE A 273 -21.46 -31.65 -4.19
N SER A 274 -22.73 -31.27 -4.29
CA SER A 274 -23.88 -31.98 -3.67
C SER A 274 -24.36 -33.15 -4.56
N ALA A 275 -24.14 -33.03 -5.88
CA ALA A 275 -24.38 -34.09 -6.89
C ALA A 275 -23.38 -33.87 -8.04
N PRO A 276 -23.22 -34.85 -8.97
CA PRO A 276 -22.30 -34.70 -10.08
C PRO A 276 -22.52 -33.39 -10.86
N GLY A 277 -21.50 -32.52 -10.88
CA GLY A 277 -21.52 -31.20 -11.55
C GLY A 277 -22.32 -30.12 -10.84
N ILE A 278 -23.01 -30.39 -9.75
CA ILE A 278 -23.82 -29.39 -9.00
C ILE A 278 -23.07 -28.94 -7.75
N ILE A 279 -22.79 -27.65 -7.66
CA ILE A 279 -22.06 -27.07 -6.51
C ILE A 279 -22.86 -27.21 -5.23
N ASN A 280 -22.16 -27.54 -4.13
CA ASN A 280 -22.76 -27.48 -2.80
C ASN A 280 -22.90 -26.01 -2.36
N LYS A 281 -24.13 -25.53 -2.25
CA LYS A 281 -24.49 -24.12 -2.04
C LYS A 281 -24.69 -23.74 -0.58
N ALA A 282 -24.66 -24.70 0.36
CA ALA A 282 -25.04 -24.47 1.75
C ALA A 282 -24.28 -23.30 2.43
N ARG A 283 -22.96 -23.17 2.16
CA ARG A 283 -22.16 -22.07 2.71
C ARG A 283 -22.51 -20.72 2.08
N ALA A 284 -22.81 -20.69 0.79
CA ALA A 284 -23.26 -19.48 0.10
C ALA A 284 -24.63 -19.04 0.62
N GLU A 285 -25.58 -19.97 0.78
CA GLU A 285 -26.92 -19.70 1.33
C GLU A 285 -26.81 -19.11 2.75
N ALA A 286 -25.94 -19.66 3.59
CA ALA A 286 -25.67 -19.13 4.92
C ALA A 286 -25.05 -17.72 4.89
N MET A 287 -24.19 -17.41 3.90
CA MET A 287 -23.63 -16.07 3.70
C MET A 287 -24.73 -15.10 3.24
N MET A 288 -25.51 -15.44 2.23
CA MET A 288 -26.61 -14.60 1.73
C MET A 288 -27.63 -14.27 2.82
N ALA A 289 -27.97 -15.23 3.68
CA ALA A 289 -28.91 -15.03 4.77
C ALA A 289 -28.49 -13.97 5.80
N ARG A 290 -27.16 -13.71 5.95
CA ARG A 290 -26.65 -12.68 6.85
C ARG A 290 -26.85 -11.25 6.33
N TYR A 291 -27.12 -11.08 5.03
CA TYR A 291 -27.27 -9.78 4.37
C TYR A 291 -28.59 -9.64 3.60
N ALA A 292 -29.62 -10.35 4.04
CA ALA A 292 -30.90 -10.40 3.36
C ALA A 292 -31.76 -9.13 3.53
N THR A 293 -31.48 -8.31 4.55
CA THR A 293 -32.28 -7.11 4.91
C THR A 293 -31.40 -5.89 5.13
N ASP A 294 -31.98 -4.68 4.92
CA ASP A 294 -31.32 -3.41 5.21
C ASP A 294 -30.81 -3.33 6.66
N ALA A 295 -31.58 -3.82 7.62
CA ALA A 295 -31.18 -3.81 9.04
C ALA A 295 -29.92 -4.64 9.30
N GLN A 296 -29.73 -5.76 8.61
CA GLN A 296 -28.53 -6.59 8.69
C GLN A 296 -27.33 -5.90 8.01
N VAL A 297 -27.55 -5.28 6.86
CA VAL A 297 -26.51 -4.49 6.16
C VAL A 297 -26.10 -3.29 6.99
N ASP A 298 -27.04 -2.56 7.59
CA ASP A 298 -26.75 -1.44 8.50
C ASP A 298 -25.96 -1.88 9.75
N ALA A 299 -26.26 -3.06 10.29
CA ALA A 299 -25.52 -3.61 11.42
C ALA A 299 -24.06 -3.95 11.01
N ALA A 300 -23.86 -4.58 9.85
CA ALA A 300 -22.53 -4.88 9.33
C ALA A 300 -21.73 -3.60 9.04
N ARG A 301 -22.41 -2.58 8.49
CA ARG A 301 -21.80 -1.28 8.21
C ARG A 301 -21.39 -0.54 9.50
N ARG A 302 -22.21 -0.61 10.56
CA ARG A 302 -21.84 -0.07 11.88
C ARG A 302 -20.64 -0.83 12.47
N ALA A 303 -20.63 -2.16 12.43
CA ALA A 303 -19.52 -2.96 12.93
C ALA A 303 -18.19 -2.62 12.22
N LEU A 304 -18.22 -2.31 10.93
CA LEU A 304 -17.07 -1.82 10.19
C LEU A 304 -16.62 -0.42 10.67
N ALA A 305 -17.55 0.49 10.92
CA ALA A 305 -17.25 1.82 11.44
C ALA A 305 -16.64 1.76 12.86
N ASP A 306 -17.22 0.92 13.74
CA ASP A 306 -16.72 0.70 15.10
C ASP A 306 -15.29 0.13 15.09
N TYR A 307 -15.03 -0.82 14.21
CA TYR A 307 -13.68 -1.37 14.02
C TYR A 307 -12.64 -0.30 13.67
N TRP A 308 -12.94 0.54 12.68
CA TRP A 308 -12.02 1.61 12.31
C TRP A 308 -11.86 2.66 13.41
N GLN A 309 -12.96 2.98 14.12
CA GLN A 309 -12.91 3.90 15.27
C GLN A 309 -11.97 3.36 16.35
N GLU A 310 -12.12 2.10 16.74
CA GLU A 310 -11.28 1.46 17.76
C GLU A 310 -9.82 1.38 17.32
N LEU A 311 -9.57 0.93 16.07
CA LEU A 311 -8.22 0.75 15.55
C LEU A 311 -7.44 2.06 15.53
N LEU A 312 -8.04 3.13 15.01
CA LEU A 312 -7.39 4.43 14.88
C LEU A 312 -7.30 5.19 16.20
N SER A 313 -8.10 4.82 17.22
CA SER A 313 -8.03 5.44 18.55
C SER A 313 -6.68 5.24 19.24
N GLY A 314 -5.89 4.25 18.80
CA GLY A 314 -4.58 3.93 19.34
C GLY A 314 -3.50 4.98 19.05
N TRP A 315 -3.67 5.83 18.03
CA TRP A 315 -2.75 6.91 17.70
C TRP A 315 -3.51 8.10 17.13
N GLN A 316 -3.66 9.18 17.91
CA GLN A 316 -4.42 10.38 17.51
C GLN A 316 -3.62 11.64 17.79
N LEU A 317 -3.61 12.59 16.86
CA LEU A 317 -2.93 13.89 16.93
C LEU A 317 -3.94 15.03 16.94
N THR A 318 -3.67 16.04 17.74
CA THR A 318 -4.29 17.36 17.67
C THR A 318 -3.20 18.41 17.78
N SER A 319 -2.92 19.10 16.71
CA SER A 319 -1.86 20.12 16.63
C SER A 319 -2.38 21.53 16.30
N GLY A 320 -3.64 21.64 15.90
CA GLY A 320 -4.22 22.85 15.35
C GLY A 320 -3.91 23.08 13.87
N GLU A 321 -3.08 22.23 13.26
CA GLU A 321 -2.82 22.19 11.82
C GLU A 321 -3.72 21.10 11.21
N GLU A 322 -4.91 21.45 10.75
CA GLU A 322 -5.96 20.51 10.30
C GLU A 322 -5.46 19.49 9.29
N LYS A 323 -4.59 19.90 8.35
CA LYS A 323 -4.06 19.01 7.31
C LYS A 323 -3.13 17.94 7.90
N LEU A 324 -2.32 18.31 8.87
CA LEU A 324 -1.44 17.40 9.60
C LEU A 324 -2.26 16.43 10.44
N ASP A 325 -3.20 16.94 11.24
CA ASP A 325 -4.06 16.16 12.13
C ASP A 325 -4.83 15.10 11.34
N ARG A 326 -5.45 15.49 10.23
CA ARG A 326 -6.23 14.63 9.31
C ARG A 326 -5.38 13.50 8.72
N MET A 327 -4.19 13.84 8.21
CA MET A 327 -3.33 12.83 7.60
C MET A 327 -2.80 11.85 8.64
N VAL A 328 -2.27 12.34 9.75
CA VAL A 328 -1.62 11.49 10.77
C VAL A 328 -2.63 10.63 11.53
N SER A 329 -3.77 11.23 11.92
CA SER A 329 -4.78 10.52 12.72
C SER A 329 -5.68 9.58 11.93
N LEU A 330 -5.75 9.72 10.59
CA LEU A 330 -6.73 9.02 9.78
C LEU A 330 -6.13 8.42 8.50
N TRP A 331 -5.92 9.25 7.47
CA TRP A 331 -5.68 8.75 6.10
C TRP A 331 -4.34 8.03 5.93
N ASN A 332 -3.28 8.50 6.59
CA ASN A 332 -1.98 7.81 6.52
C ASN A 332 -2.04 6.41 7.17
N GLN A 333 -2.68 6.29 8.35
CA GLN A 333 -2.85 4.99 9.00
C GLN A 333 -3.76 4.05 8.19
N TYR A 334 -4.83 4.59 7.57
CA TYR A 334 -5.69 3.82 6.68
C TYR A 334 -4.90 3.27 5.49
N GLN A 335 -4.09 4.10 4.85
CA GLN A 335 -3.22 3.66 3.75
C GLN A 335 -2.16 2.65 4.23
N CYS A 336 -1.58 2.81 5.43
CA CYS A 336 -0.65 1.83 6.01
C CYS A 336 -1.28 0.44 6.18
N MET A 337 -2.56 0.37 6.60
CA MET A 337 -3.31 -0.89 6.67
C MET A 337 -3.43 -1.54 5.29
N VAL A 338 -3.84 -0.78 4.27
CA VAL A 338 -4.00 -1.28 2.91
C VAL A 338 -2.65 -1.77 2.36
N THR A 339 -1.60 -0.99 2.53
CA THR A 339 -0.26 -1.33 2.05
C THR A 339 0.30 -2.56 2.77
N PHE A 340 0.12 -2.67 4.09
CA PHE A 340 0.50 -3.86 4.85
C PHE A 340 -0.21 -5.12 4.34
N ASN A 341 -1.53 -5.03 4.06
CA ASN A 341 -2.30 -6.17 3.59
C ASN A 341 -1.82 -6.68 2.23
N MET A 342 -1.48 -5.79 1.32
CA MET A 342 -1.32 -6.09 -0.10
C MET A 342 0.11 -5.97 -0.60
N SER A 343 1.01 -5.28 0.13
CA SER A 343 2.32 -4.89 -0.40
C SER A 343 2.12 -4.22 -1.77
N ARG A 344 2.65 -4.80 -2.85
CA ARG A 344 2.46 -4.32 -4.25
C ARG A 344 1.67 -5.32 -5.09
N SER A 345 1.02 -6.33 -4.45
CA SER A 345 0.43 -7.47 -5.15
C SER A 345 -0.93 -7.20 -5.79
N ALA A 346 -1.63 -6.15 -5.39
CA ALA A 346 -3.01 -5.87 -5.78
C ALA A 346 -3.24 -4.43 -6.24
N SER A 347 -2.27 -3.83 -6.91
CA SER A 347 -2.37 -2.44 -7.38
C SER A 347 -3.43 -2.27 -8.46
N TYR A 348 -4.12 -1.13 -8.43
CA TYR A 348 -4.98 -0.69 -9.51
C TYR A 348 -4.18 -0.21 -10.73
N TYR A 349 -3.07 0.47 -10.50
CA TYR A 349 -2.28 1.13 -11.55
C TYR A 349 -0.98 0.40 -11.90
N GLU A 350 -0.23 -0.07 -10.90
CA GLU A 350 1.13 -0.54 -11.11
C GLU A 350 1.20 -1.99 -11.55
N SER A 351 0.68 -2.88 -10.76
CA SER A 351 0.89 -4.30 -10.99
C SER A 351 -0.37 -5.11 -11.21
N GLY A 352 -1.48 -4.77 -10.58
CA GLY A 352 -2.76 -5.47 -10.73
C GLY A 352 -2.74 -6.99 -10.99
N ILE A 353 -1.70 -7.51 -11.62
CA ILE A 353 -1.46 -8.90 -12.01
C ILE A 353 0.02 -9.24 -11.87
N GLY A 354 0.32 -10.40 -11.28
CA GLY A 354 1.62 -11.05 -11.43
C GLY A 354 2.69 -10.67 -10.42
N ARG A 355 2.53 -9.62 -9.62
CA ARG A 355 3.47 -9.29 -8.56
C ARG A 355 3.13 -10.00 -7.26
N GLY A 356 4.16 -10.52 -6.56
CA GLY A 356 4.03 -11.08 -5.22
C GLY A 356 4.09 -10.02 -4.12
N MET A 357 4.21 -10.48 -2.88
CA MET A 357 4.57 -9.67 -1.73
C MET A 357 6.09 -9.50 -1.72
N GLY A 358 6.59 -8.26 -1.78
CA GLY A 358 8.03 -8.00 -1.70
C GLY A 358 8.57 -8.28 -0.30
N PHE A 359 9.76 -8.85 -0.20
CA PHE A 359 10.44 -9.10 1.08
C PHE A 359 10.68 -7.77 1.82
N ARG A 360 11.48 -6.89 1.23
CA ARG A 360 11.77 -5.57 1.81
C ARG A 360 10.53 -4.68 1.89
N ASP A 361 9.63 -4.76 0.89
CA ASP A 361 8.40 -3.99 0.89
C ASP A 361 7.55 -4.32 2.11
N SER A 362 7.34 -5.61 2.39
CA SER A 362 6.55 -6.08 3.53
C SER A 362 7.20 -5.73 4.88
N CYS A 363 8.54 -5.80 4.98
CA CYS A 363 9.27 -5.36 6.16
C CYS A 363 9.06 -3.86 6.44
N GLN A 364 9.12 -3.03 5.40
CA GLN A 364 8.96 -1.57 5.53
C GLN A 364 7.50 -1.18 5.78
N ASP A 365 6.55 -1.80 5.08
CA ASP A 365 5.11 -1.56 5.28
C ASP A 365 4.70 -1.86 6.74
N LEU A 366 5.33 -2.86 7.37
CA LEU A 366 5.12 -3.20 8.77
C LEU A 366 5.50 -2.05 9.72
N LEU A 367 6.51 -1.23 9.40
CA LEU A 367 6.93 -0.11 10.24
C LEU A 367 5.79 0.91 10.47
N GLY A 368 4.93 1.12 9.48
CA GLY A 368 3.77 2.00 9.59
C GLY A 368 2.52 1.32 10.14
N PHE A 369 2.55 0.00 10.35
CA PHE A 369 1.39 -0.80 10.72
C PHE A 369 1.47 -1.39 12.13
N VAL A 370 2.67 -1.68 12.65
CA VAL A 370 2.91 -2.48 13.86
C VAL A 370 2.13 -1.99 15.09
N HIS A 371 1.92 -0.69 15.22
CA HIS A 371 1.18 -0.08 16.33
C HIS A 371 -0.34 -0.36 16.28
N MET A 372 -0.89 -0.69 15.11
CA MET A 372 -2.32 -0.94 14.93
C MET A 372 -2.73 -2.35 15.34
N ILE A 373 -2.09 -3.38 14.77
CA ILE A 373 -2.39 -4.79 15.05
C ILE A 373 -1.08 -5.58 15.17
N PRO A 374 -0.41 -5.54 16.33
CA PRO A 374 0.88 -6.18 16.54
C PRO A 374 0.90 -7.69 16.26
N SER A 375 -0.22 -8.39 16.53
CA SER A 375 -0.33 -9.84 16.26
C SER A 375 -0.17 -10.18 14.78
N ARG A 376 -0.76 -9.39 13.89
CA ARG A 376 -0.61 -9.56 12.44
C ARG A 376 0.79 -9.17 11.95
N ALA A 377 1.41 -8.18 12.58
CA ALA A 377 2.80 -7.84 12.32
C ALA A 377 3.73 -9.00 12.68
N ARG A 378 3.49 -9.66 13.83
CA ARG A 378 4.22 -10.87 14.25
C ARG A 378 4.13 -11.99 13.21
N GLU A 379 2.92 -12.32 12.78
CA GLU A 379 2.69 -13.33 11.74
C GLU A 379 3.46 -12.99 10.45
N ARG A 380 3.41 -11.73 10.02
CA ARG A 380 4.09 -11.26 8.82
C ARG A 380 5.61 -11.38 8.91
N ILE A 381 6.22 -11.10 10.06
CA ILE A 381 7.66 -11.28 10.29
C ILE A 381 8.05 -12.75 10.10
N LEU A 382 7.28 -13.67 10.66
CA LEU A 382 7.54 -15.11 10.54
C LEU A 382 7.35 -15.60 9.08
N ASP A 383 6.33 -15.11 8.37
CA ASP A 383 6.11 -15.43 6.96
C ASP A 383 7.29 -14.95 6.08
N ILE A 384 7.76 -13.73 6.30
CA ILE A 384 8.89 -13.14 5.57
C ILE A 384 10.18 -13.93 5.87
N ALA A 385 10.49 -14.15 7.15
CA ALA A 385 11.70 -14.87 7.57
C ALA A 385 11.75 -16.29 7.00
N ALA A 386 10.58 -16.96 6.82
CA ALA A 386 10.52 -18.29 6.23
C ALA A 386 11.00 -18.36 4.76
N THR A 387 11.11 -17.22 4.09
CA THR A 387 11.61 -17.13 2.70
C THR A 387 13.11 -16.80 2.61
N GLN A 388 13.80 -16.69 3.75
CA GLN A 388 15.25 -16.49 3.81
C GLN A 388 15.99 -17.80 3.51
N PHE A 389 17.14 -17.72 2.84
CA PHE A 389 18.07 -18.83 2.63
C PHE A 389 19.02 -19.02 3.82
N GLU A 390 19.64 -20.20 3.89
CA GLU A 390 20.57 -20.53 4.99
C GLU A 390 21.84 -19.67 5.03
N ASP A 391 22.24 -19.06 3.93
CA ASP A 391 23.37 -18.12 3.86
C ASP A 391 23.01 -16.72 4.38
N GLY A 392 21.73 -16.43 4.56
CA GLY A 392 21.20 -15.15 5.04
C GLY A 392 20.62 -14.26 3.94
N SER A 393 20.80 -14.59 2.65
CA SER A 393 20.06 -13.96 1.56
C SER A 393 18.59 -14.35 1.59
N ALA A 394 17.75 -13.75 0.73
CA ALA A 394 16.32 -14.02 0.74
C ALA A 394 15.73 -14.02 -0.67
N TYR A 395 14.58 -14.65 -0.85
CA TYR A 395 13.73 -14.40 -2.00
C TYR A 395 13.27 -12.94 -1.99
N HIS A 396 13.40 -12.26 -3.11
CA HIS A 396 12.95 -10.88 -3.23
C HIS A 396 11.42 -10.72 -3.10
N GLN A 397 10.66 -11.75 -3.47
CA GLN A 397 9.21 -11.79 -3.36
C GLN A 397 8.72 -13.18 -2.92
N TYR A 398 7.55 -13.21 -2.29
CA TYR A 398 6.83 -14.43 -1.99
C TYR A 398 5.37 -14.34 -2.45
N GLN A 399 4.75 -15.50 -2.65
CA GLN A 399 3.39 -15.60 -3.17
C GLN A 399 2.38 -15.45 -2.01
N PRO A 400 1.41 -14.53 -2.07
CA PRO A 400 0.53 -14.20 -0.94
C PRO A 400 -0.30 -15.38 -0.42
N LEU A 401 -0.82 -16.22 -1.32
CA LEU A 401 -1.70 -17.34 -0.97
C LEU A 401 -0.96 -18.49 -0.29
N THR A 402 0.20 -18.86 -0.81
CA THR A 402 0.99 -20.01 -0.33
C THR A 402 2.08 -19.62 0.65
N LYS A 403 2.43 -18.32 0.71
CA LYS A 403 3.53 -17.76 1.50
C LYS A 403 4.92 -18.33 1.15
N LYS A 404 5.07 -18.88 -0.05
CA LYS A 404 6.33 -19.43 -0.55
C LYS A 404 7.10 -18.43 -1.36
N GLY A 405 8.43 -18.48 -1.25
CA GLY A 405 9.35 -17.67 -2.05
C GLY A 405 9.11 -17.84 -3.55
N ASN A 406 9.26 -16.74 -4.30
CA ASN A 406 9.04 -16.70 -5.75
C ASN A 406 10.37 -16.87 -6.50
N SER A 407 10.61 -18.08 -7.01
CA SER A 407 11.83 -18.40 -7.78
C SER A 407 11.94 -17.68 -9.12
N ASP A 408 10.84 -17.21 -9.71
CA ASP A 408 10.87 -16.49 -10.99
C ASP A 408 11.56 -15.12 -10.85
N VAL A 409 11.42 -14.49 -9.68
CA VAL A 409 12.13 -13.24 -9.35
C VAL A 409 13.49 -13.55 -8.75
N GLY A 410 13.61 -14.61 -7.95
CA GLY A 410 14.84 -15.08 -7.33
C GLY A 410 15.29 -14.23 -6.13
N SER A 411 16.61 -14.12 -5.99
CA SER A 411 17.33 -13.45 -4.89
C SER A 411 18.39 -12.49 -5.44
N GLY A 412 19.32 -12.07 -4.57
CA GLY A 412 20.48 -11.27 -4.94
C GLY A 412 20.30 -9.76 -4.75
N PHE A 413 19.22 -9.33 -4.14
CA PHE A 413 19.02 -7.94 -3.69
C PHE A 413 19.61 -7.83 -2.28
N ASN A 414 20.83 -7.27 -2.19
CA ASN A 414 21.64 -7.40 -0.99
C ASN A 414 21.20 -6.48 0.17
N ASP A 415 20.23 -5.60 -0.04
CA ASP A 415 19.57 -4.86 1.03
C ASP A 415 18.47 -5.68 1.74
N ASP A 416 17.86 -6.67 1.07
CA ASP A 416 16.74 -7.45 1.62
C ASP A 416 16.99 -7.99 3.04
N PRO A 417 18.13 -8.64 3.35
CA PRO A 417 18.35 -9.20 4.68
C PRO A 417 18.28 -8.19 5.83
N LEU A 418 18.75 -6.97 5.62
CA LEU A 418 18.80 -5.94 6.67
C LEU A 418 17.41 -5.43 7.04
N TRP A 419 16.44 -5.48 6.14
CA TRP A 419 15.07 -5.09 6.42
C TRP A 419 14.37 -6.03 7.41
N LEU A 420 14.76 -7.31 7.46
CA LEU A 420 14.24 -8.25 8.46
C LEU A 420 14.65 -7.84 9.89
N ILE A 421 15.88 -7.34 10.06
CA ILE A 421 16.33 -6.78 11.34
C ILE A 421 15.49 -5.55 11.70
N ALA A 422 15.29 -4.63 10.75
CA ALA A 422 14.53 -3.41 10.94
C ALA A 422 13.09 -3.68 11.41
N CYS A 423 12.34 -4.55 10.73
CA CYS A 423 10.96 -4.83 11.08
C CYS A 423 10.82 -5.62 12.38
N THR A 424 11.75 -6.54 12.68
CA THR A 424 11.75 -7.28 13.95
C THR A 424 12.08 -6.36 15.12
N ALA A 425 13.07 -5.46 14.98
CA ALA A 425 13.40 -4.46 16.01
C ALA A 425 12.22 -3.51 16.28
N ALA A 426 11.53 -3.06 15.21
CA ALA A 426 10.33 -2.23 15.34
C ALA A 426 9.20 -2.95 16.10
N TYR A 427 8.99 -4.24 15.81
CA TYR A 427 8.02 -5.07 16.53
C TYR A 427 8.37 -5.20 18.02
N LEU A 428 9.62 -5.49 18.35
CA LEU A 428 10.09 -5.63 19.74
C LEU A 428 9.96 -4.32 20.51
N ARG A 429 10.32 -3.20 19.90
CA ARG A 429 10.17 -1.87 20.49
C ARG A 429 8.71 -1.52 20.76
N GLU A 430 7.82 -1.88 19.83
CA GLU A 430 6.38 -1.62 19.98
C GLU A 430 5.74 -2.51 21.05
N THR A 431 6.07 -3.79 21.09
CA THR A 431 5.35 -4.79 21.87
C THR A 431 6.04 -5.23 23.16
N GLY A 432 7.36 -5.27 23.17
CA GLY A 432 8.14 -5.96 24.20
C GLY A 432 7.99 -7.48 24.18
N ASP A 433 7.46 -8.07 23.09
CA ASP A 433 7.28 -9.52 22.93
C ASP A 433 8.55 -10.20 22.43
N TRP A 434 9.45 -10.49 23.35
CA TRP A 434 10.72 -11.18 23.07
C TRP A 434 10.55 -12.63 22.61
N SER A 435 9.39 -13.25 22.89
CA SER A 435 9.13 -14.65 22.55
C SER A 435 9.20 -14.92 21.04
N ILE A 436 9.01 -13.90 20.20
CA ILE A 436 9.12 -14.02 18.75
C ILE A 436 10.52 -14.52 18.30
N LEU A 437 11.57 -14.17 19.05
CA LEU A 437 12.95 -14.53 18.71
C LEU A 437 13.22 -16.03 18.85
N ASP A 438 12.45 -16.73 19.68
CA ASP A 438 12.56 -18.18 19.92
C ASP A 438 11.67 -18.99 18.95
N GLU A 439 10.81 -18.33 18.16
CA GLU A 439 9.92 -19.02 17.23
C GLU A 439 10.72 -19.79 16.17
N PRO A 440 10.43 -21.08 15.98
CA PRO A 440 11.06 -21.85 14.93
C PRO A 440 10.54 -21.46 13.56
N VAL A 441 11.42 -20.92 12.71
CA VAL A 441 11.12 -20.47 11.35
C VAL A 441 11.94 -21.27 10.35
N ALA A 442 11.31 -21.72 9.27
CA ALA A 442 11.96 -22.45 8.19
C ALA A 442 12.94 -21.56 7.42
N PHE A 443 14.03 -22.13 6.91
CA PHE A 443 14.79 -21.54 5.81
C PHE A 443 14.28 -22.09 4.48
N ASP A 444 14.20 -21.25 3.44
CA ASP A 444 13.75 -21.62 2.09
C ASP A 444 12.37 -22.33 2.08
N ASN A 445 11.49 -21.91 3.00
CA ASN A 445 10.19 -22.57 3.25
C ASN A 445 10.28 -24.09 3.57
N ASP A 446 11.46 -24.62 3.91
CA ASP A 446 11.66 -26.01 4.30
C ASP A 446 11.60 -26.16 5.82
N VAL A 447 10.50 -26.68 6.33
CA VAL A 447 10.26 -26.86 7.77
C VAL A 447 11.28 -27.78 8.45
N THR A 448 12.01 -28.60 7.69
CA THR A 448 13.06 -29.48 8.24
C THR A 448 14.33 -28.70 8.60
N ARG A 449 14.44 -27.47 8.13
CA ARG A 449 15.56 -26.55 8.38
C ARG A 449 15.18 -25.39 9.33
N ALA A 450 14.12 -25.58 10.09
CA ALA A 450 13.67 -24.53 11.00
C ALA A 450 14.69 -24.22 12.09
N GLN A 451 14.93 -22.94 12.33
CA GLN A 451 15.76 -22.40 13.40
C GLN A 451 15.01 -21.26 14.10
N PRO A 452 15.40 -20.86 15.32
CA PRO A 452 14.82 -19.68 15.95
C PRO A 452 14.94 -18.41 15.09
N LEU A 453 13.95 -17.51 15.14
CA LEU A 453 14.00 -16.24 14.41
C LEU A 453 15.30 -15.46 14.68
N MET A 454 15.84 -15.52 15.91
CA MET A 454 17.13 -14.89 16.24
C MET A 454 18.26 -15.37 15.32
N GLU A 455 18.27 -16.65 14.89
CA GLU A 455 19.26 -17.16 13.94
C GLU A 455 19.08 -16.56 12.54
N HIS A 456 17.85 -16.25 12.12
CA HIS A 456 17.56 -15.53 10.88
C HIS A 456 18.16 -14.12 10.93
N LEU A 457 17.99 -13.40 12.04
CA LEU A 457 18.57 -12.06 12.21
C LEU A 457 20.09 -12.11 12.20
N ARG A 458 20.68 -13.11 12.88
CA ARG A 458 22.13 -13.33 12.90
C ARG A 458 22.70 -13.56 11.49
N ARG A 459 22.00 -14.38 10.68
CA ARG A 459 22.39 -14.64 9.30
C ARG A 459 22.19 -13.43 8.40
N SER A 460 21.15 -12.65 8.60
CA SER A 460 20.95 -11.36 7.91
C SER A 460 22.12 -10.40 8.11
N PHE A 461 22.52 -10.19 9.35
CA PHE A 461 23.68 -9.33 9.67
C PHE A 461 24.97 -9.88 9.10
N ARG A 462 25.24 -11.18 9.31
CA ARG A 462 26.44 -11.85 8.83
C ARG A 462 26.53 -11.84 7.30
N TYR A 463 25.45 -12.04 6.59
CA TYR A 463 25.41 -12.01 5.11
C TYR A 463 26.03 -10.71 4.61
N THR A 464 25.52 -9.56 5.04
CA THR A 464 26.07 -8.26 4.60
C THR A 464 27.51 -8.07 5.05
N HIS A 465 27.85 -8.45 6.29
CA HIS A 465 29.21 -8.31 6.82
C HIS A 465 30.26 -9.14 6.04
N THR A 466 29.87 -10.30 5.52
CA THR A 466 30.77 -11.18 4.75
C THR A 466 30.81 -10.88 3.24
N HIS A 467 29.93 -9.98 2.76
CA HIS A 467 29.83 -9.56 1.37
C HIS A 467 30.26 -8.10 1.22
N LEU A 468 31.55 -7.84 1.50
CA LEU A 468 32.16 -6.52 1.33
C LEU A 468 33.06 -6.51 0.07
N GLY A 469 33.04 -5.37 -0.61
CA GLY A 469 33.84 -5.14 -1.80
C GLY A 469 35.24 -4.53 -1.50
N PRO A 470 35.97 -4.08 -2.53
CA PRO A 470 37.34 -3.61 -2.40
C PRO A 470 37.51 -2.40 -1.48
N HIS A 471 36.51 -1.57 -1.29
CA HIS A 471 36.57 -0.39 -0.43
C HIS A 471 36.06 -0.65 1.00
N GLY A 472 35.67 -1.91 1.32
CA GLY A 472 35.09 -2.25 2.60
C GLY A 472 33.62 -1.83 2.73
N LEU A 473 32.97 -1.53 1.62
CA LEU A 473 31.54 -1.24 1.54
C LEU A 473 30.77 -2.51 1.15
N PRO A 474 29.48 -2.66 1.53
CA PRO A 474 28.70 -3.82 1.13
C PRO A 474 28.52 -3.93 -0.38
N LEU A 475 28.64 -5.16 -0.89
CA LEU A 475 28.33 -5.47 -2.29
C LEU A 475 26.86 -5.28 -2.59
N ILE A 476 26.54 -4.70 -3.75
CA ILE A 476 25.15 -4.40 -4.14
C ILE A 476 24.37 -5.64 -4.58
N GLY A 477 25.04 -6.69 -5.06
CA GLY A 477 24.39 -7.84 -5.69
C GLY A 477 23.77 -7.48 -7.03
N ARG A 478 22.56 -7.99 -7.29
CA ARG A 478 21.77 -7.68 -8.48
C ARG A 478 21.28 -6.23 -8.49
N ALA A 479 20.84 -5.76 -7.34
CA ALA A 479 20.48 -4.38 -7.04
C ALA A 479 20.34 -4.21 -5.52
N ASP A 480 20.16 -2.99 -5.05
CA ASP A 480 19.69 -2.68 -3.70
C ASP A 480 18.22 -2.20 -3.75
N TRP A 481 17.80 -1.33 -2.83
CA TRP A 481 16.45 -0.77 -2.80
C TRP A 481 16.01 -0.20 -4.17
N ASN A 482 16.92 0.33 -4.93
CA ASN A 482 16.69 0.77 -6.31
C ASN A 482 16.90 -0.41 -7.27
N ASP A 483 15.81 -1.15 -7.54
CA ASP A 483 15.80 -2.33 -8.42
C ASP A 483 16.40 -2.08 -9.80
N CYS A 484 16.45 -0.82 -10.22
CA CYS A 484 16.86 -0.42 -11.55
C CYS A 484 18.35 -0.03 -11.64
N LEU A 485 19.08 -0.02 -10.51
CA LEU A 485 20.52 0.22 -10.48
C LEU A 485 21.27 -1.13 -10.57
N ASN A 486 21.51 -1.61 -11.80
CA ASN A 486 22.00 -2.97 -12.06
C ASN A 486 23.49 -2.95 -12.41
N LEU A 487 24.35 -2.80 -11.41
CA LEU A 487 25.77 -2.57 -11.58
C LEU A 487 26.58 -3.83 -12.00
N ASN A 488 25.96 -5.01 -11.94
CA ASN A 488 26.56 -6.30 -12.32
C ASN A 488 25.90 -6.98 -13.52
N CYS A 489 24.93 -6.34 -14.16
CA CYS A 489 24.14 -6.94 -15.22
C CYS A 489 24.24 -6.10 -16.51
N PHE A 490 25.00 -6.62 -17.50
CA PHE A 490 25.32 -5.90 -18.72
C PHE A 490 24.50 -6.42 -19.91
N SER A 491 23.46 -5.66 -20.29
CA SER A 491 22.65 -5.95 -21.48
C SER A 491 23.24 -5.20 -22.67
N GLU A 492 24.05 -5.89 -23.49
CA GLU A 492 24.76 -5.30 -24.63
C GLU A 492 23.96 -5.31 -25.91
N HIS A 493 22.95 -6.21 -26.04
CA HIS A 493 22.17 -6.39 -27.24
C HIS A 493 20.71 -6.02 -27.05
N PRO A 494 20.03 -5.45 -28.05
CA PRO A 494 18.62 -5.05 -27.92
C PRO A 494 17.64 -6.16 -27.55
N GLY A 495 18.00 -7.43 -27.81
CA GLY A 495 17.19 -8.60 -27.45
C GLY A 495 17.40 -9.14 -26.04
N GLU A 496 18.32 -8.58 -25.26
CA GLU A 496 18.63 -9.00 -23.90
C GLU A 496 17.83 -8.19 -22.90
N SER A 497 17.46 -8.84 -21.80
CA SER A 497 16.86 -8.16 -20.64
C SER A 497 17.89 -8.16 -19.51
N PHE A 498 18.21 -7.00 -18.97
CA PHE A 498 19.10 -6.89 -17.80
C PHE A 498 18.53 -7.60 -16.56
N GLN A 499 17.25 -7.93 -16.53
CA GLN A 499 16.65 -8.72 -15.47
C GLN A 499 17.03 -10.22 -15.55
N ILE A 500 17.36 -10.71 -16.73
CA ILE A 500 17.69 -12.13 -16.98
C ILE A 500 19.09 -12.35 -17.53
N THR A 501 19.78 -11.29 -17.93
CA THR A 501 21.18 -11.36 -18.44
C THR A 501 22.13 -11.42 -17.24
N GLY A 502 23.02 -12.39 -17.23
CA GLY A 502 24.04 -12.54 -16.17
C GLY A 502 25.40 -11.93 -16.54
N PRO A 503 26.31 -11.79 -15.55
CA PRO A 503 26.14 -12.08 -14.14
C PRO A 503 25.24 -11.06 -13.43
N SER A 504 24.48 -11.49 -12.41
CA SER A 504 23.65 -10.61 -11.58
C SER A 504 24.34 -10.20 -10.27
N GLU A 505 25.49 -10.80 -9.97
CA GLU A 505 26.30 -10.55 -8.78
C GLU A 505 27.77 -10.46 -9.15
N GLY A 506 28.56 -9.76 -8.35
CA GLY A 506 29.99 -9.61 -8.56
C GLY A 506 30.72 -9.17 -7.29
N PRO A 507 32.07 -9.34 -7.24
CA PRO A 507 32.87 -9.06 -6.06
C PRO A 507 33.33 -7.58 -5.95
N VAL A 508 32.88 -6.68 -6.84
CA VAL A 508 33.44 -5.31 -6.96
C VAL A 508 32.39 -4.23 -6.76
N ALA A 509 31.20 -4.41 -7.32
CA ALA A 509 30.15 -3.38 -7.24
C ALA A 509 29.61 -3.23 -5.82
N GLU A 510 29.75 -2.03 -5.22
CA GLU A 510 29.43 -1.72 -3.84
C GLU A 510 28.35 -0.68 -3.73
N SER A 511 27.54 -0.74 -2.66
CA SER A 511 26.46 0.22 -2.35
C SER A 511 26.72 1.00 -1.07
N VAL A 512 26.81 2.33 -1.18
CA VAL A 512 26.88 3.22 -0.02
C VAL A 512 25.54 3.31 0.71
N PHE A 513 24.42 3.10 -0.01
CA PHE A 513 23.10 3.00 0.63
C PHE A 513 23.02 1.80 1.56
N ILE A 514 23.44 0.61 1.12
CA ILE A 514 23.49 -0.58 1.98
C ILE A 514 24.46 -0.38 3.15
N ALA A 515 25.55 0.36 2.97
CA ALA A 515 26.45 0.70 4.06
C ALA A 515 25.75 1.54 5.15
N GLY A 516 24.96 2.54 4.75
CA GLY A 516 24.11 3.31 5.67
C GLY A 516 23.10 2.42 6.41
N MET A 517 22.45 1.50 5.70
CA MET A 517 21.53 0.52 6.29
C MET A 517 22.26 -0.40 7.29
N PHE A 518 23.42 -0.92 6.93
CA PHE A 518 24.19 -1.81 7.77
C PHE A 518 24.58 -1.15 9.10
N VAL A 519 25.01 0.12 9.05
CA VAL A 519 25.30 0.88 10.26
C VAL A 519 24.03 1.09 11.10
N LYS A 520 22.94 1.53 10.48
CA LYS A 520 21.68 1.79 11.18
C LYS A 520 21.09 0.54 11.83
N TYR A 521 20.82 -0.47 11.03
CA TYR A 521 20.16 -1.70 11.50
C TYR A 521 21.12 -2.65 12.23
N GLY A 522 22.41 -2.56 11.97
CA GLY A 522 23.44 -3.20 12.80
C GLY A 522 23.48 -2.67 14.23
N ARG A 523 23.31 -1.34 14.42
CA ARG A 523 23.18 -0.74 15.76
C ARG A 523 21.93 -1.26 16.48
N GLU A 524 20.81 -1.39 15.76
CA GLU A 524 19.58 -1.99 16.30
C GLU A 524 19.79 -3.47 16.66
N TYR A 525 20.51 -4.23 15.83
CA TYR A 525 20.87 -5.61 16.13
C TYR A 525 21.79 -5.72 17.37
N ALA A 526 22.78 -4.85 17.49
CA ALA A 526 23.66 -4.81 18.67
C ALA A 526 22.87 -4.48 19.95
N GLU A 527 21.88 -3.57 19.89
CA GLU A 527 20.98 -3.25 20.98
C GLU A 527 20.15 -4.49 21.39
N LEU A 528 19.65 -5.28 20.45
CA LEU A 528 18.97 -6.55 20.73
C LEU A 528 19.91 -7.55 21.43
N CYS A 529 21.15 -7.68 20.95
CA CYS A 529 22.15 -8.54 21.56
C CYS A 529 22.47 -8.13 23.00
N ASP A 530 22.59 -6.83 23.28
CA ASP A 530 22.79 -6.34 24.67
C ASP A 530 21.62 -6.71 25.58
N HIS A 531 20.40 -6.53 25.11
CA HIS A 531 19.18 -6.88 25.86
C HIS A 531 19.09 -8.38 26.19
N LEU A 532 19.60 -9.21 25.26
CA LEU A 532 19.70 -10.66 25.42
C LEU A 532 20.97 -11.11 26.17
N HIS A 533 21.80 -10.19 26.63
CA HIS A 533 23.08 -10.46 27.29
C HIS A 533 24.08 -11.24 26.41
N LEU A 534 23.98 -11.10 25.09
CA LEU A 534 24.92 -11.67 24.10
C LEU A 534 26.13 -10.74 23.91
N THR A 535 26.90 -10.54 24.96
CA THR A 535 27.94 -9.48 25.06
C THR A 535 29.03 -9.59 23.98
N GLU A 536 29.49 -10.81 23.69
CA GLU A 536 30.54 -11.03 22.67
C GLU A 536 30.01 -10.74 21.26
N GLU A 537 28.76 -11.14 20.98
CA GLU A 537 28.09 -10.88 19.70
C GLU A 537 27.84 -9.38 19.50
N ALA A 538 27.36 -8.70 20.56
CA ALA A 538 27.16 -7.24 20.53
C ALA A 538 28.48 -6.49 20.25
N ALA A 539 29.59 -6.90 20.91
CA ALA A 539 30.90 -6.29 20.71
C ALA A 539 31.45 -6.52 19.29
N SER A 540 31.34 -7.75 18.77
CA SER A 540 31.78 -8.05 17.39
C SER A 540 30.95 -7.32 16.35
N THR A 541 29.63 -7.19 16.58
CA THR A 541 28.72 -6.42 15.72
C THR A 541 29.14 -4.96 15.68
N ARG A 542 29.44 -4.33 16.81
CA ARG A 542 29.91 -2.93 16.85
C ARG A 542 31.21 -2.74 16.09
N THR A 543 32.16 -3.67 16.24
CA THR A 543 33.44 -3.63 15.49
C THR A 543 33.21 -3.67 13.98
N ALA A 544 32.27 -4.51 13.51
CA ALA A 544 31.91 -4.59 12.09
C ALA A 544 31.25 -3.30 11.60
N ILE A 545 30.35 -2.73 12.42
CA ILE A 545 29.70 -1.44 12.13
C ILE A 545 30.73 -0.32 11.99
N ASP A 546 31.64 -0.20 12.96
CA ASP A 546 32.66 0.85 12.96
C ASP A 546 33.55 0.78 11.70
N ALA A 547 33.89 -0.42 11.23
CA ALA A 547 34.68 -0.60 10.02
C ALA A 547 33.93 -0.10 8.75
N VAL A 548 32.64 -0.43 8.61
CA VAL A 548 31.81 0.01 7.47
C VAL A 548 31.52 1.50 7.55
N GLU A 549 31.30 2.04 8.76
CA GLU A 549 31.12 3.49 8.95
C GLU A 549 32.37 4.26 8.53
N GLN A 550 33.57 3.81 8.88
CA GLN A 550 34.83 4.43 8.45
C GLN A 550 35.01 4.32 6.92
N ALA A 551 34.67 3.19 6.31
CA ALA A 551 34.69 3.05 4.85
C ALA A 551 33.70 4.03 4.18
N THR A 552 32.54 4.24 4.77
CA THR A 552 31.52 5.19 4.28
C THR A 552 32.01 6.64 4.39
N LEU A 553 32.65 7.02 5.50
CA LEU A 553 33.20 8.36 5.72
C LEU A 553 34.42 8.69 4.82
N THR A 554 35.08 7.68 4.27
CA THR A 554 36.27 7.82 3.41
C THR A 554 35.94 7.50 1.96
N ALA A 555 35.89 6.22 1.57
CA ALA A 555 35.61 5.80 0.20
C ALA A 555 34.19 6.14 -0.26
N GLY A 556 33.20 6.12 0.66
CA GLY A 556 31.81 6.50 0.38
C GLY A 556 31.57 8.01 0.26
N TRP A 557 32.56 8.87 0.53
CA TRP A 557 32.43 10.33 0.53
C TRP A 557 33.02 11.01 -0.70
N ASP A 558 32.26 11.94 -1.31
CA ASP A 558 32.68 12.67 -2.53
C ASP A 558 33.07 14.13 -2.26
N GLY A 559 33.32 14.49 -1.00
CA GLY A 559 33.73 15.84 -0.57
C GLY A 559 32.59 16.82 -0.27
N ALA A 560 31.37 16.56 -0.75
CA ALA A 560 30.19 17.37 -0.44
C ALA A 560 28.92 16.52 -0.18
N TRP A 561 28.93 15.27 -0.60
CA TRP A 561 27.83 14.31 -0.39
C TRP A 561 28.34 12.88 -0.35
N PHE A 562 27.53 11.91 0.08
CA PHE A 562 27.84 10.48 0.02
C PHE A 562 27.65 9.98 -1.42
N ARG A 563 28.64 9.25 -1.96
CA ARG A 563 28.55 8.57 -3.24
C ARG A 563 27.38 7.60 -3.24
N ARG A 564 26.88 7.25 -4.44
CA ARG A 564 25.83 6.23 -4.55
C ARG A 564 26.38 4.82 -4.44
N ALA A 565 27.46 4.57 -5.18
CA ALA A 565 27.98 3.23 -5.36
C ALA A 565 29.38 3.27 -6.00
N TYR A 566 29.99 2.08 -6.14
CA TYR A 566 31.01 1.77 -7.11
C TYR A 566 30.48 0.71 -8.07
N ASP A 567 30.73 0.85 -9.37
CA ASP A 567 30.28 -0.12 -10.36
C ASP A 567 31.18 -1.38 -10.42
N ALA A 568 30.86 -2.34 -11.28
CA ALA A 568 31.61 -3.59 -11.41
C ALA A 568 33.07 -3.41 -11.91
N PHE A 569 33.41 -2.22 -12.41
CA PHE A 569 34.77 -1.87 -12.86
C PHE A 569 35.51 -1.04 -11.81
N GLY A 570 34.89 -0.76 -10.66
CA GLY A 570 35.46 0.07 -9.59
C GLY A 570 35.36 1.57 -9.86
N ALA A 571 34.57 2.00 -10.83
CA ALA A 571 34.33 3.40 -11.09
C ALA A 571 33.25 3.95 -10.14
N PRO A 572 33.37 5.21 -9.63
CA PRO A 572 32.39 5.80 -8.73
C PRO A 572 31.09 6.13 -9.44
N VAL A 573 29.96 5.87 -8.79
CA VAL A 573 28.61 6.26 -9.17
C VAL A 573 28.09 7.26 -8.13
N GLY A 574 27.43 8.32 -8.58
CA GLY A 574 26.98 9.36 -7.65
C GLY A 574 28.12 10.26 -7.17
N SER A 575 29.07 10.54 -8.04
CA SER A 575 30.25 11.38 -7.79
C SER A 575 30.22 12.62 -8.67
N ARG A 576 30.85 13.69 -8.19
CA ARG A 576 31.13 14.89 -9.00
C ARG A 576 31.94 14.61 -10.27
N GLU A 577 32.66 13.49 -10.32
CA GLU A 577 33.43 13.04 -11.45
C GLU A 577 32.57 12.47 -12.59
N CYS A 578 31.30 12.15 -12.30
CA CYS A 578 30.35 11.67 -13.29
C CYS A 578 29.77 12.82 -14.12
N ASP A 579 29.56 12.62 -15.43
CA ASP A 579 28.89 13.60 -16.29
C ASP A 579 27.43 13.78 -15.92
N GLU A 580 26.75 12.66 -15.61
CA GLU A 580 25.34 12.57 -15.22
C GLU A 580 25.23 11.72 -13.95
N GLY A 581 24.12 11.82 -13.21
CA GLY A 581 23.93 11.06 -11.97
C GLY A 581 24.99 11.38 -10.91
N GLN A 582 25.29 12.65 -10.67
CA GLN A 582 26.36 13.06 -9.76
C GLN A 582 25.99 12.90 -8.28
N ILE A 583 24.72 13.09 -7.93
CA ILE A 583 24.21 12.95 -6.57
C ILE A 583 22.89 12.16 -6.57
N PHE A 584 22.73 11.27 -5.60
CA PHE A 584 21.54 10.45 -5.37
C PHE A 584 20.99 10.65 -3.96
N ILE A 585 19.67 10.58 -3.81
CA ILE A 585 18.97 10.82 -2.55
C ILE A 585 19.20 9.71 -1.52
N GLU A 586 19.27 8.43 -1.95
CA GLU A 586 19.23 7.27 -1.07
C GLU A 586 20.36 7.25 -0.04
N PRO A 587 21.65 7.41 -0.42
CA PRO A 587 22.73 7.40 0.57
C PRO A 587 22.70 8.62 1.49
N GLN A 588 22.24 9.80 1.00
CA GLN A 588 22.17 10.99 1.84
C GLN A 588 21.18 10.78 3.00
N GLY A 589 19.98 10.30 2.70
CA GLY A 589 18.99 10.01 3.71
C GLY A 589 19.43 8.91 4.68
N MET A 590 19.86 7.76 4.17
CA MET A 590 20.14 6.58 4.99
C MET A 590 21.39 6.74 5.86
N CYS A 591 22.49 7.28 5.31
CA CYS A 591 23.72 7.50 6.07
C CYS A 591 23.51 8.51 7.20
N VAL A 592 22.80 9.63 6.93
CA VAL A 592 22.53 10.63 7.97
C VAL A 592 21.56 10.10 9.03
N MET A 593 20.53 9.34 8.64
CA MET A 593 19.64 8.65 9.60
C MET A 593 20.40 7.65 10.48
N ALA A 594 21.45 7.02 9.95
CA ALA A 594 22.35 6.18 10.71
C ALA A 594 23.29 6.96 11.65
N GLY A 595 23.33 8.30 11.57
CA GLY A 595 24.24 9.16 12.33
C GLY A 595 25.64 9.30 11.73
N ILE A 596 25.88 8.73 10.53
CA ILE A 596 27.18 8.79 9.85
C ILE A 596 27.48 10.24 9.46
N GLY A 597 28.68 10.69 9.79
CA GLY A 597 29.16 12.03 9.44
C GLY A 597 28.61 13.18 10.27
N ARG A 598 27.83 12.90 11.33
CA ARG A 598 27.27 13.95 12.23
C ARG A 598 28.39 14.73 12.93
N GLU A 599 29.35 14.03 13.51
CA GLU A 599 30.43 14.66 14.26
C GLU A 599 31.50 15.30 13.37
N THR A 600 31.62 14.86 12.12
CA THR A 600 32.62 15.33 11.15
C THR A 600 32.09 16.47 10.25
N GLY A 601 30.80 16.81 10.35
CA GLY A 601 30.14 17.81 9.52
C GLY A 601 29.77 17.32 8.10
N GLN A 602 30.06 16.04 7.76
CA GLN A 602 29.70 15.48 6.46
C GLN A 602 28.19 15.31 6.29
N ALA A 603 27.46 14.99 7.36
CA ALA A 603 26.00 14.92 7.35
C ALA A 603 25.36 16.25 6.98
N GLU A 604 25.82 17.37 7.58
CA GLU A 604 25.38 18.73 7.24
C GLU A 604 25.65 19.07 5.77
N ALA A 605 26.86 18.77 5.28
CA ALA A 605 27.23 19.01 3.89
C ALA A 605 26.39 18.20 2.91
N ALA A 606 26.09 16.95 3.26
CA ALA A 606 25.25 16.06 2.45
C ALA A 606 23.82 16.59 2.32
N LEU A 607 23.17 16.97 3.44
CA LEU A 607 21.78 17.49 3.41
C LEU A 607 21.72 18.88 2.74
N LYS A 608 22.75 19.71 2.90
CA LYS A 608 22.86 20.97 2.15
C LYS A 608 22.94 20.70 0.65
N SER A 609 23.69 19.69 0.22
CA SER A 609 23.80 19.31 -1.19
C SER A 609 22.47 18.77 -1.74
N VAL A 610 21.69 18.05 -0.92
CA VAL A 610 20.31 17.62 -1.26
C VAL A 610 19.41 18.84 -1.47
N GLU A 611 19.43 19.80 -0.55
CA GLU A 611 18.64 21.03 -0.65
C GLU A 611 18.98 21.84 -1.90
N GLU A 612 20.25 22.04 -2.17
CA GLU A 612 20.73 22.85 -3.30
C GLU A 612 20.49 22.19 -4.66
N ARG A 613 20.58 20.84 -4.73
CA ARG A 613 20.64 20.13 -6.00
C ARG A 613 19.40 19.29 -6.31
N LEU A 614 18.80 18.63 -5.31
CA LEU A 614 17.72 17.67 -5.52
C LEU A 614 16.34 18.24 -5.18
N ASP A 615 16.25 19.29 -4.40
CA ASP A 615 14.97 19.81 -3.92
C ASP A 615 14.16 20.49 -5.03
N THR A 616 12.84 20.27 -5.01
CA THR A 616 11.88 20.89 -5.94
C THR A 616 10.59 21.29 -5.20
N PRO A 617 9.68 22.06 -5.83
CA PRO A 617 8.37 22.35 -5.22
C PRO A 617 7.50 21.13 -4.93
N TYR A 618 7.70 19.99 -5.61
CA TYR A 618 6.86 18.80 -5.52
C TYR A 618 7.52 17.63 -4.77
N GLY A 619 8.73 17.84 -4.27
CA GLY A 619 9.51 16.84 -3.54
C GLY A 619 10.97 16.85 -3.94
N VAL A 620 11.75 15.94 -3.38
CA VAL A 620 13.18 15.76 -3.63
C VAL A 620 13.35 14.72 -4.73
N VAL A 621 13.99 15.07 -5.86
CA VAL A 621 14.26 14.15 -6.97
C VAL A 621 15.30 13.10 -6.57
N LEU A 622 15.22 11.93 -7.21
CA LEU A 622 16.05 10.78 -6.87
C LEU A 622 17.52 11.01 -7.16
N LEU A 623 17.84 11.67 -8.28
CA LEU A 623 19.22 11.98 -8.70
C LEU A 623 19.31 13.24 -9.56
N GLN A 624 20.53 13.75 -9.75
CA GLN A 624 20.81 14.90 -10.61
C GLN A 624 22.28 14.89 -11.08
N PRO A 625 22.59 15.25 -12.36
CA PRO A 625 21.67 15.39 -13.51
C PRO A 625 21.04 14.07 -13.92
N ALA A 626 19.88 14.12 -14.60
CA ALA A 626 19.23 12.93 -15.16
C ALA A 626 20.09 12.31 -16.25
N TYR A 627 20.00 10.99 -16.43
CA TYR A 627 20.63 10.29 -17.52
C TYR A 627 19.91 10.57 -18.83
N THR A 628 20.65 10.94 -19.86
CA THR A 628 20.11 11.25 -21.20
C THR A 628 20.33 10.12 -22.21
N THR A 629 21.19 9.16 -21.87
CA THR A 629 21.51 7.98 -22.71
C THR A 629 21.65 6.74 -21.85
N TYR A 630 21.40 5.57 -22.47
CA TYR A 630 21.62 4.29 -21.81
C TYR A 630 23.11 4.11 -21.47
N ARG A 631 23.38 3.70 -20.22
CA ARG A 631 24.70 3.44 -19.66
C ARG A 631 24.80 1.95 -19.31
N LEU A 632 25.63 1.20 -20.03
CA LEU A 632 25.77 -0.24 -19.88
C LEU A 632 26.11 -0.67 -18.44
N ASN A 633 26.97 0.10 -17.75
CA ASN A 633 27.43 -0.18 -16.38
C ASN A 633 26.45 0.23 -15.28
N LEU A 634 25.31 0.83 -15.63
CA LEU A 634 24.29 1.29 -14.65
C LEU A 634 22.96 0.55 -14.79
N GLY A 635 22.69 -0.01 -15.97
CA GLY A 635 21.51 -0.80 -16.24
C GLY A 635 20.23 0.03 -16.42
N GLU A 636 19.12 -0.48 -15.92
CA GLU A 636 17.76 -0.01 -16.22
C GLU A 636 17.54 1.46 -15.87
N ILE A 637 18.14 1.96 -14.81
CA ILE A 637 17.98 3.34 -14.36
C ILE A 637 18.25 4.36 -15.47
N SER A 638 19.22 4.06 -16.34
CA SER A 638 19.62 4.94 -17.44
C SER A 638 18.78 4.74 -18.72
N SER A 639 17.85 3.79 -18.73
CA SER A 639 16.94 3.54 -19.86
C SER A 639 15.64 4.36 -19.80
N TYR A 640 15.26 4.86 -18.63
CA TYR A 640 14.05 5.67 -18.47
C TYR A 640 14.25 7.08 -19.02
N PRO A 641 13.18 7.70 -19.55
CA PRO A 641 13.23 9.11 -19.92
C PRO A 641 13.61 10.01 -18.72
N PRO A 642 14.35 11.11 -18.94
CA PRO A 642 14.71 12.06 -17.88
C PRO A 642 13.48 12.57 -17.10
N GLY A 643 13.57 12.57 -15.77
CA GLY A 643 12.50 13.02 -14.88
C GLY A 643 11.42 11.97 -14.58
N TYR A 644 11.53 10.75 -15.09
CA TYR A 644 10.57 9.68 -14.83
C TYR A 644 11.20 8.52 -14.08
N LYS A 645 10.38 7.90 -13.21
CA LYS A 645 10.77 6.74 -12.40
C LYS A 645 12.10 7.01 -11.67
N GLU A 646 13.01 6.05 -11.72
CA GLU A 646 14.31 6.13 -11.04
C GLU A 646 15.28 7.09 -11.73
N ASN A 647 15.02 7.51 -12.98
CA ASN A 647 15.87 8.49 -13.66
C ASN A 647 15.44 9.95 -13.36
N ALA A 648 15.82 10.45 -12.19
CA ALA A 648 15.54 11.81 -11.71
C ALA A 648 14.05 12.14 -11.50
N GLY A 649 13.17 11.13 -11.38
CA GLY A 649 11.83 11.31 -10.84
C GLY A 649 11.88 11.62 -9.34
N ILE A 650 10.77 12.09 -8.78
CA ILE A 650 10.56 12.20 -7.34
C ILE A 650 9.98 10.86 -6.87
N PHE A 651 10.81 10.02 -6.27
CA PHE A 651 10.34 8.81 -5.64
C PHE A 651 9.87 9.15 -4.23
N CYS A 652 8.56 9.15 -3.99
CA CYS A 652 8.00 9.66 -2.72
C CYS A 652 8.45 8.84 -1.51
N HIS A 653 8.86 7.58 -1.70
CA HIS A 653 9.37 6.69 -0.68
C HIS A 653 10.67 7.19 0.00
N ASN A 654 11.58 7.83 -0.75
CA ASN A 654 12.86 8.33 -0.23
C ASN A 654 12.74 9.70 0.44
N ASN A 655 11.70 10.46 0.13
CA ASN A 655 11.52 11.81 0.67
C ASN A 655 11.40 11.80 2.22
N PRO A 656 10.64 10.88 2.86
CA PRO A 656 10.66 10.73 4.31
C PRO A 656 12.05 10.45 4.90
N TRP A 657 12.96 9.75 4.19
CA TRP A 657 14.31 9.51 4.69
C TRP A 657 15.11 10.82 4.82
N ILE A 658 14.95 11.74 3.88
CA ILE A 658 15.56 13.09 3.99
C ILE A 658 14.93 13.85 5.16
N SER A 659 13.61 13.84 5.30
CA SER A 659 12.94 14.49 6.42
C SER A 659 13.40 13.91 7.77
N CYS A 660 13.53 12.59 7.90
CA CYS A 660 14.10 11.95 9.10
C CYS A 660 15.56 12.38 9.34
N ALA A 661 16.38 12.42 8.28
CA ALA A 661 17.76 12.85 8.36
C ALA A 661 17.90 14.30 8.85
N GLU A 662 17.06 15.21 8.37
CA GLU A 662 16.98 16.60 8.84
C GLU A 662 16.65 16.67 10.34
N THR A 663 15.75 15.84 10.85
CA THR A 663 15.45 15.81 12.30
C THR A 663 16.60 15.27 13.15
N VAL A 664 17.42 14.36 12.62
CA VAL A 664 18.64 13.87 13.30
C VAL A 664 19.63 15.01 13.54
N LEU A 665 19.69 15.98 12.62
CA LEU A 665 20.52 17.20 12.76
C LEU A 665 19.80 18.34 13.48
N GLY A 666 18.52 18.21 13.81
CA GLY A 666 17.74 19.21 14.54
C GLY A 666 17.06 20.26 13.64
N HIS A 667 16.96 20.02 12.35
CA HIS A 667 16.39 20.94 11.35
C HIS A 667 14.88 20.73 11.20
N GLY A 668 14.07 21.06 12.21
CA GLY A 668 12.62 20.85 12.22
C GLY A 668 11.86 21.58 11.10
N ASP A 669 12.25 22.80 10.78
CA ASP A 669 11.63 23.56 9.68
C ASP A 669 11.84 22.88 8.33
N ARG A 670 13.06 22.42 8.08
CA ARG A 670 13.42 21.74 6.84
C ARG A 670 12.73 20.37 6.73
N ALA A 671 12.75 19.59 7.81
CA ALA A 671 12.07 18.30 7.88
C ALA A 671 10.58 18.43 7.54
N PHE A 672 9.89 19.40 8.14
CA PHE A 672 8.48 19.63 7.90
C PHE A 672 8.21 20.19 6.49
N ALA A 673 9.11 20.99 5.94
CA ALA A 673 9.00 21.46 4.55
C ALA A 673 9.06 20.30 3.55
N VAL A 674 9.99 19.34 3.73
CA VAL A 674 10.07 18.15 2.88
C VAL A 674 8.82 17.29 3.04
N TYR A 675 8.36 17.04 4.28
CA TYR A 675 7.12 16.29 4.55
C TYR A 675 5.91 16.84 3.77
N LYS A 676 5.71 18.15 3.80
CA LYS A 676 4.54 18.80 3.15
C LYS A 676 4.50 18.60 1.63
N LYS A 677 5.65 18.50 0.96
CA LYS A 677 5.73 18.45 -0.50
C LYS A 677 5.11 17.21 -1.12
N THR A 678 5.15 16.09 -0.38
CA THR A 678 4.58 14.81 -0.83
C THR A 678 3.30 14.43 -0.08
N CYS A 679 2.91 15.20 0.93
CA CYS A 679 1.74 14.90 1.76
C CYS A 679 0.43 15.31 1.04
N PRO A 680 -0.49 14.35 0.80
CA PRO A 680 -1.69 14.55 -0.03
C PRO A 680 -2.54 15.76 0.37
N ALA A 681 -2.82 15.93 1.65
CA ALA A 681 -3.65 17.05 2.12
C ALA A 681 -3.05 18.44 1.83
N TYR A 682 -1.73 18.54 1.64
CA TYR A 682 -1.07 19.82 1.31
C TYR A 682 -1.02 20.11 -0.19
N ILE A 683 -1.26 19.08 -1.03
CA ILE A 683 -1.24 19.20 -2.50
C ILE A 683 -2.63 19.12 -3.14
N GLU A 684 -3.71 19.09 -2.35
CA GLU A 684 -5.10 19.07 -2.81
C GLU A 684 -5.41 20.24 -3.79
N ASP A 685 -4.84 21.42 -3.56
CA ASP A 685 -5.09 22.61 -4.38
C ASP A 685 -4.51 22.52 -5.80
N ILE A 686 -3.59 21.58 -6.04
CA ILE A 686 -2.95 21.33 -7.33
C ILE A 686 -3.32 19.97 -7.94
N SER A 687 -4.52 19.46 -7.62
CA SER A 687 -4.96 18.13 -8.07
C SER A 687 -4.99 17.97 -9.60
N GLU A 688 -5.15 19.06 -10.37
CA GLU A 688 -5.03 19.01 -11.84
C GLU A 688 -3.61 18.75 -12.33
N ILE A 689 -2.59 19.09 -11.56
CA ILE A 689 -1.18 18.84 -11.83
C ILE A 689 -0.80 17.47 -11.26
N HIS A 690 -1.09 17.25 -9.98
CA HIS A 690 -0.74 16.03 -9.26
C HIS A 690 -1.49 14.80 -9.77
N ARG A 691 -2.76 14.93 -10.12
CA ARG A 691 -3.65 13.98 -10.78
C ARG A 691 -4.10 12.77 -9.95
N THR A 692 -3.27 12.21 -9.07
CA THR A 692 -3.68 11.13 -8.17
C THR A 692 -4.50 11.65 -6.98
N GLU A 693 -5.04 10.75 -6.18
CA GLU A 693 -5.94 11.04 -5.07
C GLU A 693 -5.29 11.98 -4.04
N PRO A 694 -5.98 13.05 -3.61
CA PRO A 694 -5.45 13.99 -2.62
C PRO A 694 -5.63 13.52 -1.16
N TYR A 695 -6.00 12.27 -0.92
CA TYR A 695 -6.16 11.69 0.41
C TYR A 695 -5.20 10.53 0.72
N VAL A 696 -4.39 10.10 -0.26
CA VAL A 696 -3.38 9.03 -0.09
C VAL A 696 -2.08 9.37 -0.80
N TYR A 697 -0.98 8.83 -0.29
CA TYR A 697 0.35 9.02 -0.87
C TYR A 697 0.50 8.28 -2.19
N SER A 698 1.24 8.90 -3.11
CA SER A 698 1.64 8.30 -4.39
C SER A 698 3.05 7.69 -4.26
N GLN A 699 3.39 6.78 -5.18
CA GLN A 699 4.71 6.18 -5.26
C GLN A 699 5.74 7.17 -5.81
N MET A 700 5.39 7.86 -6.91
CA MET A 700 6.28 8.76 -7.61
C MET A 700 5.57 9.98 -8.17
N VAL A 701 6.36 11.03 -8.38
CA VAL A 701 5.95 12.26 -9.08
C VAL A 701 6.99 12.54 -10.17
N ALA A 702 6.54 13.00 -11.33
CA ALA A 702 7.44 13.38 -12.42
C ALA A 702 8.38 14.51 -11.97
N GLY A 703 9.68 14.34 -12.17
CA GLY A 703 10.74 15.25 -11.77
C GLY A 703 10.87 16.46 -12.70
N ARG A 704 11.80 17.37 -12.37
CA ARG A 704 11.99 18.66 -13.08
C ARG A 704 12.35 18.52 -14.54
N ASP A 705 12.95 17.39 -14.93
CA ASP A 705 13.39 17.12 -16.30
C ASP A 705 12.26 16.54 -17.18
N ALA A 706 11.14 16.18 -16.57
CA ALA A 706 9.98 15.64 -17.27
C ALA A 706 9.07 16.76 -17.81
N PRO A 707 8.50 16.61 -19.02
CA PRO A 707 7.49 17.54 -19.55
C PRO A 707 6.24 17.68 -18.66
N THR A 708 5.92 16.65 -17.88
CA THR A 708 4.78 16.63 -16.96
C THR A 708 5.20 16.84 -15.50
N PHE A 709 6.18 17.69 -15.25
CA PHE A 709 6.69 17.99 -13.91
C PHE A 709 5.57 18.22 -12.90
N GLY A 710 5.56 17.45 -11.81
CA GLY A 710 4.55 17.49 -10.76
C GLY A 710 3.42 16.44 -10.92
N GLU A 711 3.34 15.73 -12.05
CA GLU A 711 2.34 14.66 -12.25
C GLU A 711 2.71 13.41 -11.47
N ALA A 712 1.83 12.99 -10.56
CA ALA A 712 2.01 11.78 -9.77
C ALA A 712 1.46 10.53 -10.45
N LYS A 713 2.00 9.37 -10.04
CA LYS A 713 1.60 8.03 -10.51
C LYS A 713 1.59 7.04 -9.35
N ASN A 714 0.82 5.96 -9.52
CA ASN A 714 0.79 4.79 -8.64
C ASN A 714 0.50 5.16 -7.18
N SER A 715 -0.74 5.56 -6.91
CA SER A 715 -1.23 5.84 -5.57
C SER A 715 -1.46 4.55 -4.75
N TRP A 716 -1.64 4.66 -3.46
CA TRP A 716 -1.97 3.64 -2.48
C TRP A 716 -0.84 2.68 -2.12
N LEU A 717 -0.49 1.74 -2.98
CA LEU A 717 0.45 0.66 -2.65
C LEU A 717 1.91 1.12 -2.80
N THR A 718 2.39 1.81 -1.79
CA THR A 718 3.74 2.38 -1.74
C THR A 718 4.28 2.41 -0.32
N GLY A 719 5.56 2.12 -0.15
CA GLY A 719 6.28 2.30 1.11
C GLY A 719 6.32 3.77 1.61
N THR A 720 5.94 4.71 0.76
CA THR A 720 5.76 6.12 1.15
C THR A 720 4.82 6.25 2.35
N ALA A 721 3.71 5.50 2.38
CA ALA A 721 2.74 5.57 3.47
C ALA A 721 3.37 5.21 4.82
N ALA A 722 4.07 4.07 4.89
CA ALA A 722 4.72 3.59 6.11
C ALA A 722 5.85 4.52 6.56
N TRP A 723 6.76 4.88 5.64
CA TRP A 723 7.88 5.77 5.97
C TRP A 723 7.45 7.18 6.34
N THR A 724 6.38 7.70 5.72
CA THR A 724 5.85 9.01 6.12
C THR A 724 5.19 8.95 7.50
N PHE A 725 4.51 7.85 7.85
CA PHE A 725 3.99 7.69 9.20
C PHE A 725 5.10 7.59 10.24
N VAL A 726 6.15 6.81 9.97
CA VAL A 726 7.35 6.74 10.82
C VAL A 726 8.00 8.12 10.97
N ASN A 727 8.22 8.81 9.85
CA ASN A 727 8.79 10.16 9.85
C ASN A 727 8.01 11.13 10.72
N VAL A 728 6.69 11.25 10.49
CA VAL A 728 5.90 12.23 11.22
C VAL A 728 5.71 11.85 12.68
N SER A 729 5.44 10.58 12.99
CA SER A 729 5.15 10.14 14.36
C SER A 729 6.40 10.03 15.23
N GLN A 730 7.50 9.46 14.69
CA GLN A 730 8.69 9.14 15.47
C GLN A 730 9.80 10.17 15.35
N TYR A 731 9.93 10.84 14.19
CA TYR A 731 11.02 11.79 13.95
C TYR A 731 10.56 13.25 14.13
N ILE A 732 9.48 13.69 13.48
CA ILE A 732 9.00 15.07 13.62
C ILE A 732 8.33 15.26 14.99
N LEU A 733 7.28 14.50 15.31
CA LEU A 733 6.59 14.57 16.59
C LEU A 733 7.36 13.87 17.73
N GLY A 734 8.39 13.11 17.39
CA GLY A 734 9.35 12.54 18.33
C GLY A 734 8.78 11.51 19.30
N ILE A 735 7.67 10.84 18.97
CA ILE A 735 7.07 9.80 19.81
C ILE A 735 7.63 8.43 19.40
N GLN A 736 8.75 8.04 20.00
CA GLN A 736 9.56 6.91 19.54
C GLN A 736 9.43 5.69 20.48
N PRO A 737 8.90 4.55 19.99
CA PRO A 737 9.02 3.29 20.71
C PRO A 737 10.49 2.86 20.81
N THR A 738 10.91 2.47 22.02
CA THR A 738 12.24 1.91 22.31
C THR A 738 12.09 0.55 23.01
N LEU A 739 13.17 -0.18 23.19
CA LEU A 739 13.11 -1.45 23.94
C LEU A 739 12.67 -1.23 25.38
N ASP A 740 13.07 -0.09 26.00
CA ASP A 740 12.87 0.23 27.42
C ASP A 740 11.59 1.04 27.68
N GLY A 741 10.94 1.62 26.66
CA GLY A 741 9.76 2.45 26.84
C GLY A 741 9.46 3.34 25.66
N LEU A 742 8.69 4.39 25.89
CA LEU A 742 8.35 5.40 24.90
C LEU A 742 9.22 6.65 25.12
N CYS A 743 10.01 7.04 24.12
CA CYS A 743 10.80 8.26 24.16
C CYS A 743 10.03 9.43 23.53
N VAL A 744 10.13 10.64 24.09
CA VAL A 744 9.52 11.86 23.52
C VAL A 744 10.59 12.91 23.29
N ASP A 745 11.07 13.01 22.02
CA ASP A 745 12.12 13.94 21.57
C ASP A 745 11.73 14.65 20.26
N PRO A 746 10.82 15.63 20.30
CA PRO A 746 10.31 16.31 19.10
C PRO A 746 11.38 17.09 18.33
N CYS A 747 11.25 17.09 17.00
CA CYS A 747 11.95 18.01 16.11
C CYS A 747 10.94 18.65 15.15
N ILE A 748 10.32 19.74 15.57
CA ILE A 748 9.17 20.36 14.93
C ILE A 748 9.52 21.72 14.31
N PRO A 749 8.73 22.21 13.34
CA PRO A 749 8.94 23.55 12.83
C PRO A 749 8.73 24.61 13.94
N HIS A 750 9.52 25.68 13.92
CA HIS A 750 9.43 26.76 14.91
C HIS A 750 8.03 27.40 14.99
N THR A 751 7.25 27.29 13.91
CA THR A 751 5.88 27.82 13.80
C THR A 751 4.83 26.97 14.54
N LEU A 752 5.15 25.74 14.91
CA LEU A 752 4.22 24.86 15.64
C LEU A 752 4.36 25.12 17.15
N ALA A 753 3.34 25.75 17.73
CA ALA A 753 3.36 26.14 19.14
C ALA A 753 3.21 24.97 20.13
N GLY A 754 2.77 23.80 19.65
CA GLY A 754 2.60 22.60 20.44
C GLY A 754 1.57 21.66 19.81
N TYR A 755 1.36 20.49 20.45
CA TYR A 755 0.40 19.49 20.01
C TYR A 755 0.06 18.55 21.17
N THR A 756 -0.99 17.75 20.99
CA THR A 756 -1.34 16.63 21.87
C THR A 756 -1.41 15.35 21.06
N VAL A 757 -0.94 14.24 21.66
CA VAL A 757 -1.02 12.89 21.10
C VAL A 757 -1.67 11.96 22.11
N THR A 758 -2.67 11.20 21.69
CA THR A 758 -3.12 10.00 22.37
C THR A 758 -2.43 8.80 21.76
N ARG A 759 -1.68 8.05 22.56
CA ARG A 759 -0.88 6.90 22.13
C ARG A 759 -1.15 5.67 22.98
N ARG A 760 -1.73 4.62 22.38
CA ARG A 760 -1.82 3.31 23.02
C ARG A 760 -0.49 2.59 22.82
N TYR A 761 0.21 2.27 23.91
CA TYR A 761 1.51 1.64 23.86
C TYR A 761 1.64 0.56 24.95
N ARG A 762 1.95 -0.68 24.56
CA ARG A 762 2.08 -1.86 25.43
C ARG A 762 0.90 -2.01 26.40
N GLY A 763 -0.32 -1.73 25.92
CA GLY A 763 -1.55 -1.88 26.70
C GLY A 763 -1.93 -0.69 27.58
N ALA A 764 -1.09 0.32 27.76
CA ALA A 764 -1.40 1.58 28.44
C ALA A 764 -1.77 2.68 27.42
N VAL A 765 -2.43 3.75 27.89
CA VAL A 765 -2.78 4.92 27.08
C VAL A 765 -2.03 6.14 27.59
N TYR A 766 -1.15 6.69 26.75
CA TYR A 766 -0.40 7.91 27.05
C TYR A 766 -1.09 9.11 26.41
N HIS A 767 -1.40 10.13 27.21
CA HIS A 767 -1.87 11.45 26.76
C HIS A 767 -0.69 12.42 26.86
N ILE A 768 -0.05 12.66 25.71
CA ILE A 768 1.19 13.42 25.62
C ILE A 768 0.88 14.81 25.11
N ARG A 769 1.20 15.83 25.92
CA ARG A 769 1.09 17.24 25.56
C ARG A 769 2.49 17.83 25.40
N VAL A 770 2.78 18.36 24.23
CA VAL A 770 4.01 19.08 23.94
C VAL A 770 3.71 20.56 23.76
N GLU A 771 4.47 21.40 24.42
CA GLU A 771 4.39 22.87 24.33
C GLU A 771 5.74 23.43 23.83
N ASN A 772 5.69 24.37 22.90
CA ASN A 772 6.86 25.04 22.34
C ASN A 772 6.82 26.57 22.54
N PRO A 773 6.93 27.03 23.81
CA PRO A 773 6.78 28.44 24.15
C PRO A 773 7.92 29.31 23.62
N HIS A 774 9.07 28.70 23.29
CA HIS A 774 10.26 29.41 22.82
C HIS A 774 10.47 29.33 21.31
N ALA A 775 9.52 28.74 20.57
CA ALA A 775 9.59 28.54 19.12
C ALA A 775 10.91 27.88 18.66
N VAL A 776 11.40 26.91 19.43
CA VAL A 776 12.60 26.14 19.07
C VAL A 776 12.23 24.99 18.13
N GLN A 777 13.20 24.54 17.34
CA GLN A 777 12.98 23.37 16.45
C GLN A 777 13.22 22.04 17.17
N LYS A 778 14.16 22.01 18.11
CA LYS A 778 14.53 20.80 18.87
C LYS A 778 15.04 21.19 20.26
N GLY A 779 14.96 20.26 21.19
CA GLY A 779 15.42 20.38 22.57
C GLY A 779 14.27 20.28 23.55
N VAL A 780 14.34 19.30 24.44
CA VAL A 780 13.38 19.08 25.52
C VAL A 780 13.95 19.70 26.80
N GLN A 781 13.28 20.74 27.30
CA GLN A 781 13.65 21.42 28.54
C GLN A 781 13.19 20.64 29.76
N SER A 782 11.96 20.11 29.74
CA SER A 782 11.41 19.35 30.87
C SER A 782 10.34 18.36 30.45
N VAL A 783 10.25 17.26 31.21
CA VAL A 783 9.20 16.26 31.05
C VAL A 783 8.60 15.97 32.45
N THR A 784 7.26 15.94 32.49
CA THR A 784 6.53 15.47 33.70
C THR A 784 5.61 14.31 33.30
N VAL A 785 5.54 13.32 34.18
CA VAL A 785 4.67 12.15 34.07
C VAL A 785 3.75 12.11 35.26
N ASN A 786 2.43 12.17 35.03
CA ASN A 786 1.41 12.24 36.10
C ASN A 786 1.73 13.37 37.13
N GLY A 787 2.23 14.51 36.61
CA GLY A 787 2.58 15.67 37.44
C GLY A 787 3.94 15.61 38.13
N ALA A 788 4.66 14.48 38.05
CA ALA A 788 6.01 14.35 38.63
C ALA A 788 7.10 14.54 37.55
N PRO A 789 8.15 15.36 37.81
CA PRO A 789 9.22 15.54 36.83
C PRO A 789 10.05 14.25 36.70
N ILE A 790 10.52 13.97 35.47
CA ILE A 790 11.44 12.88 35.18
C ILE A 790 12.74 13.44 34.58
N ALA A 791 13.83 12.66 34.68
CA ALA A 791 15.08 12.97 34.04
C ALA A 791 15.09 12.39 32.61
N GLY A 792 15.45 13.22 31.61
CA GLY A 792 15.50 12.81 30.20
C GLY A 792 14.13 12.72 29.54
N THR A 793 14.08 12.01 28.43
CA THR A 793 12.93 11.93 27.51
C THR A 793 12.29 10.54 27.42
N LEU A 794 12.85 9.54 28.13
CA LEU A 794 12.31 8.18 28.17
C LEU A 794 11.22 8.09 29.25
N LEU A 795 9.99 7.83 28.82
CA LEU A 795 8.85 7.67 29.71
C LEU A 795 8.88 6.29 30.38
N PRO A 796 8.52 6.22 31.66
CA PRO A 796 8.42 4.93 32.37
C PRO A 796 7.29 4.07 31.74
N LEU A 797 7.53 2.75 31.68
CA LEU A 797 6.51 1.80 31.22
C LEU A 797 5.37 1.74 32.24
N ALA A 798 4.16 2.01 31.79
CA ALA A 798 2.95 1.87 32.55
C ALA A 798 2.34 0.46 32.41
N LYS A 799 1.51 0.05 33.36
CA LYS A 799 0.80 -1.23 33.27
C LYS A 799 -0.33 -1.16 32.25
N ALA A 800 -0.64 -2.31 31.66
CA ALA A 800 -1.79 -2.42 30.76
C ALA A 800 -3.08 -1.92 31.46
N GLY A 801 -3.85 -1.10 30.74
CA GLY A 801 -5.08 -0.46 31.24
C GLY A 801 -4.86 0.86 31.99
N GLU A 802 -3.63 1.28 32.26
CA GLU A 802 -3.36 2.58 32.89
C GLU A 802 -3.41 3.73 31.89
N GLY A 803 -3.92 4.89 32.34
CA GLY A 803 -3.80 6.18 31.67
C GLY A 803 -2.60 6.95 32.21
N VAL A 804 -1.78 7.54 31.34
CA VAL A 804 -0.57 8.29 31.72
C VAL A 804 -0.64 9.68 31.11
N GLU A 805 -0.60 10.70 31.97
CA GLU A 805 -0.54 12.10 31.57
C GLU A 805 0.91 12.54 31.45
N VAL A 806 1.31 13.00 30.26
CA VAL A 806 2.67 13.45 29.95
C VAL A 806 2.65 14.90 29.48
N SER A 807 3.47 15.72 30.09
CA SER A 807 3.69 17.09 29.63
C SER A 807 5.17 17.32 29.32
N VAL A 808 5.44 17.84 28.12
CA VAL A 808 6.78 18.09 27.60
C VAL A 808 6.88 19.57 27.21
N ILE A 809 7.92 20.24 27.65
CA ILE A 809 8.21 21.63 27.31
C ILE A 809 9.51 21.66 26.51
N LEU A 810 9.45 22.30 25.33
CA LEU A 810 10.61 22.53 24.48
C LEU A 810 11.28 23.87 24.83
N GLY A 811 12.65 23.92 24.81
CA GLY A 811 13.41 25.13 25.12
C GLY A 811 14.93 24.97 25.07
#